data_ee73adfd23d42efff32d5fcb5209a9de
#
_entry.id   ee73adfd23d42efff32d5fcb5209a9de
#
_cell.length_a   1.000
_cell.length_b   1.000
_cell.length_c   1.000
_cell.angle_alpha   90.00
_cell.angle_beta   90.00
_cell.angle_gamma   90.00
#
_symmetry.space_group_name_H-M   'P 1'
#
loop_
_entity.id
_entity.type
_entity.pdbx_description
1 polymer ?
#
loop_
_entity_poly.entity_id
_entity_poly.type
_entity_poly.pdbx_seq_one_letter_code
_entity_poly.pdbx_strand_id
1 'polypeptide(L)'
;MIQLKDYQKKAIKSLKEKVQRVLNSQEQGIVVFQAPTGSGKTLMVSEMLKQLVKENSTKYSFVWVSVRMLHEQSKEKLEKYYEDDRLIQCSYFEDLQDRKIGENEILFINWHSINKKDINIYVRENEQDNNLNSIIQNTKEEDRQLILIIDESHHTAKSERSRELIEVIAPKVTIEVSATPHLKENVSEIEKVYLADVKAEEMIKSEIAINPEFMNLKVDKESPDEIVIGQALKKREELAKLYKRENSNVNPLVLIQLPDQREGLLNKKEDIIRILKDKFNITEENDKLAVWLSEEKTNNLANIDKNDNEVEVLIFKQAIALGWDCPRAQILVIFRESKSFTFTIQTIGRIMRMPELKYYSNDELNKGFIFTNLPNIEITEDYAKDYLTIYESKRDNSIYKPIELVSVYFKRQRERTRLSGKFVDIFLEIAEKNNLVKKIIVQPEKIALPIIADGKIVDVDKIGEVEYKGQIEVKLNDVELQKIFDKFIMDNCTPYAPVDSSDRIKTAIYKFFNQKFKLEKYDPIVQQIVVAKENRPLFTNTIAEAKDIYKKEVVDKLSETREKEITDKWEVPIIDSYKSNAKREIHLKSIMKPFFLTKKSEPEEIFMALLDSSGKVEWWYKNREGEKKYFAIAYVEDSKEWAFYVDFIVKFKDGRIGLYDTKSGMTAKDAKAKAEALQKYIKEQNKKGKNLIGGIVAQKRKGDEILFLNDNEDYQYTSDLEGWKILTL
;
A
#
# COMPACT_ATOMS: atom_id res chain seq x y z
N MET A 1 36.14 -19.46 2.73
CA MET A 1 36.35 -17.98 2.90
C MET A 1 35.87 -17.24 1.63
N ILE A 2 34.97 -16.29 1.73
CA ILE A 2 34.45 -15.52 0.57
C ILE A 2 35.56 -14.58 0.08
N GLN A 3 35.84 -14.60 -1.23
CA GLN A 3 36.82 -13.71 -1.83
C GLN A 3 36.15 -12.37 -2.21
N LEU A 4 36.50 -11.29 -1.53
CA LEU A 4 36.00 -9.95 -1.81
C LEU A 4 36.56 -9.39 -3.12
N LYS A 5 35.71 -8.76 -3.91
CA LYS A 5 36.07 -7.99 -5.10
C LYS A 5 36.76 -6.68 -4.71
N ASP A 6 37.53 -6.08 -5.61
CA ASP A 6 38.34 -4.90 -5.29
C ASP A 6 37.51 -3.67 -4.94
N TYR A 7 36.38 -3.43 -5.65
CA TYR A 7 35.45 -2.36 -5.26
C TYR A 7 34.86 -2.58 -3.86
N GLN A 8 34.59 -3.85 -3.48
CA GLN A 8 34.09 -4.18 -2.15
C GLN A 8 35.11 -3.86 -1.06
N LYS A 9 36.39 -4.24 -1.27
CA LYS A 9 37.49 -3.91 -0.34
C LYS A 9 37.62 -2.39 -0.14
N LYS A 10 37.57 -1.62 -1.24
CA LYS A 10 37.61 -0.15 -1.18
C LYS A 10 36.43 0.44 -0.42
N ALA A 11 35.21 -0.01 -0.73
CA ALA A 11 34.00 0.48 -0.09
C ALA A 11 33.96 0.12 1.41
N ILE A 12 34.37 -1.10 1.80
CA ILE A 12 34.47 -1.54 3.19
C ILE A 12 35.42 -0.64 3.98
N LYS A 13 36.63 -0.39 3.45
CA LYS A 13 37.59 0.48 4.09
C LYS A 13 37.07 1.90 4.27
N SER A 14 36.53 2.49 3.22
CA SER A 14 36.00 3.86 3.26
C SER A 14 34.77 3.97 4.20
N LEU A 15 33.85 3.00 4.14
CA LEU A 15 32.69 2.96 5.03
C LEU A 15 33.13 2.86 6.50
N LYS A 16 34.10 1.99 6.82
CA LYS A 16 34.67 1.85 8.17
C LYS A 16 35.24 3.19 8.68
N GLU A 17 36.09 3.84 7.87
CA GLU A 17 36.68 5.13 8.23
C GLU A 17 35.61 6.21 8.51
N LYS A 18 34.52 6.24 7.73
CA LYS A 18 33.40 7.15 7.94
C LYS A 18 32.61 6.84 9.21
N VAL A 19 32.32 5.57 9.46
CA VAL A 19 31.68 5.12 10.71
C VAL A 19 32.56 5.48 11.92
N GLN A 20 33.86 5.25 11.86
CA GLN A 20 34.78 5.61 12.93
C GLN A 20 34.83 7.13 13.21
N ARG A 21 34.79 7.96 12.17
CA ARG A 21 34.70 9.44 12.37
C ARG A 21 33.46 9.83 13.16
N VAL A 22 32.31 9.23 12.83
CA VAL A 22 31.06 9.51 13.56
C VAL A 22 31.09 8.93 14.98
N LEU A 23 31.64 7.74 15.19
CA LEU A 23 31.83 7.13 16.52
C LEU A 23 32.67 8.03 17.43
N ASN A 24 33.73 8.65 16.89
CA ASN A 24 34.63 9.54 17.62
C ASN A 24 34.10 10.97 17.80
N SER A 25 33.03 11.35 17.14
CA SER A 25 32.38 12.64 17.34
C SER A 25 31.62 12.70 18.68
N GLN A 26 31.26 13.87 19.16
CA GLN A 26 30.44 14.01 20.38
C GLN A 26 28.95 13.71 20.10
N GLU A 27 28.47 13.96 18.89
CA GLU A 27 27.08 13.83 18.49
C GLU A 27 26.75 12.46 17.89
N GLN A 28 25.48 12.11 17.90
CA GLN A 28 24.96 10.98 17.14
C GLN A 28 24.97 11.32 15.66
N GLY A 29 25.23 10.34 14.78
CA GLY A 29 25.29 10.62 13.36
C GLY A 29 24.76 9.50 12.46
N ILE A 30 24.47 9.88 11.21
CA ILE A 30 23.94 8.98 10.18
C ILE A 30 24.99 8.82 9.08
N VAL A 31 25.35 7.58 8.79
CA VAL A 31 26.21 7.19 7.67
C VAL A 31 25.33 6.50 6.63
N VAL A 32 25.24 7.05 5.44
CA VAL A 32 24.50 6.44 4.33
C VAL A 32 25.44 5.60 3.50
N PHE A 33 25.13 4.32 3.33
CA PHE A 33 25.81 3.41 2.42
C PHE A 33 24.95 3.14 1.19
N GLN A 34 25.28 3.81 0.10
CA GLN A 34 24.61 3.64 -1.19
C GLN A 34 25.37 2.66 -2.07
N ALA A 35 24.72 1.55 -2.46
CA ALA A 35 25.34 0.61 -3.39
C ALA A 35 24.28 -0.08 -4.26
N PRO A 36 24.56 -0.35 -5.56
CA PRO A 36 23.61 -0.95 -6.49
C PRO A 36 23.02 -2.29 -6.00
N THR A 37 21.83 -2.61 -6.47
CA THR A 37 21.24 -3.93 -6.22
C THR A 37 22.14 -5.03 -6.81
N GLY A 38 22.43 -6.07 -6.02
CA GLY A 38 23.33 -7.16 -6.45
C GLY A 38 24.83 -6.91 -6.20
N SER A 39 25.22 -5.74 -5.68
CA SER A 39 26.64 -5.42 -5.39
C SER A 39 27.22 -6.11 -4.15
N GLY A 40 26.40 -6.80 -3.35
CA GLY A 40 26.82 -7.41 -2.09
C GLY A 40 26.80 -6.46 -0.88
N LYS A 41 25.84 -5.54 -0.82
CA LYS A 41 25.65 -4.58 0.29
C LYS A 41 25.76 -5.21 1.66
N THR A 42 24.97 -6.26 1.92
CA THR A 42 24.93 -6.97 3.21
C THR A 42 26.32 -7.53 3.58
N LEU A 43 27.02 -8.13 2.61
CA LEU A 43 28.37 -8.66 2.81
C LEU A 43 29.37 -7.56 3.15
N MET A 44 29.33 -6.42 2.43
CA MET A 44 30.24 -5.29 2.69
C MET A 44 30.02 -4.68 4.07
N VAL A 45 28.76 -4.54 4.51
CA VAL A 45 28.47 -4.05 5.86
C VAL A 45 28.93 -5.08 6.90
N SER A 46 28.68 -6.38 6.69
CA SER A 46 29.11 -7.44 7.61
C SER A 46 30.64 -7.47 7.80
N GLU A 47 31.38 -7.37 6.71
CA GLU A 47 32.85 -7.32 6.79
C GLU A 47 33.36 -6.04 7.47
N MET A 48 32.69 -4.90 7.21
CA MET A 48 33.00 -3.64 7.89
C MET A 48 32.78 -3.76 9.40
N LEU A 49 31.66 -4.36 9.86
CA LEU A 49 31.43 -4.60 11.31
C LEU A 49 32.50 -5.50 11.91
N LYS A 50 32.87 -6.58 11.20
CA LYS A 50 33.95 -7.51 11.64
C LYS A 50 35.27 -6.79 11.79
N GLN A 51 35.66 -5.94 10.85
CA GLN A 51 36.90 -5.16 10.93
C GLN A 51 36.82 -4.11 12.04
N LEU A 52 35.66 -3.48 12.26
CA LEU A 52 35.45 -2.53 13.34
C LEU A 52 35.68 -3.17 14.71
N VAL A 53 35.15 -4.37 14.93
CA VAL A 53 35.33 -5.14 16.17
C VAL A 53 36.76 -5.59 16.37
N LYS A 54 37.47 -6.04 15.32
CA LYS A 54 38.85 -6.51 15.40
C LYS A 54 39.86 -5.42 15.77
N GLU A 55 39.63 -4.20 15.34
CA GLU A 55 40.60 -3.11 15.41
C GLU A 55 40.47 -2.23 16.66
N ASN A 56 39.32 -2.31 17.35
CA ASN A 56 39.00 -1.43 18.47
C ASN A 56 38.84 -2.18 19.80
N SER A 57 39.32 -1.57 20.89
CA SER A 57 39.06 -2.03 22.27
C SER A 57 37.67 -1.61 22.78
N THR A 58 36.92 -0.89 21.97
CA THR A 58 35.56 -0.40 22.31
C THR A 58 34.57 -1.56 22.24
N LYS A 59 33.70 -1.67 23.23
CA LYS A 59 32.64 -2.66 23.26
C LYS A 59 31.45 -2.18 22.38
N TYR A 60 31.14 -2.93 21.36
CA TYR A 60 30.05 -2.65 20.48
C TYR A 60 28.85 -3.58 20.70
N SER A 61 27.64 -3.07 20.52
CA SER A 61 26.42 -3.86 20.36
C SER A 61 25.69 -3.34 19.12
N PHE A 62 25.09 -4.24 18.36
CA PHE A 62 24.51 -3.89 17.07
C PHE A 62 23.00 -4.21 17.04
N VAL A 63 22.25 -3.36 16.37
CA VAL A 63 20.85 -3.63 16.04
C VAL A 63 20.71 -3.60 14.52
N TRP A 64 20.30 -4.72 13.93
CA TRP A 64 20.04 -4.83 12.49
C TRP A 64 18.55 -4.86 12.22
N VAL A 65 18.06 -3.82 11.55
CA VAL A 65 16.65 -3.66 11.25
C VAL A 65 16.42 -3.81 9.75
N SER A 66 15.51 -4.67 9.38
CA SER A 66 15.10 -4.85 7.98
C SER A 66 13.60 -4.93 7.87
N VAL A 67 13.08 -4.74 6.64
CA VAL A 67 11.64 -4.86 6.35
C VAL A 67 11.26 -6.32 6.10
N ARG A 68 10.08 -6.74 6.56
CA ARG A 68 9.50 -8.09 6.36
C ARG A 68 10.45 -9.23 6.80
N MET A 69 10.53 -10.31 5.99
CA MET A 69 11.35 -11.50 6.25
C MET A 69 12.86 -11.30 5.95
N LEU A 70 13.27 -10.10 5.53
CA LEU A 70 14.69 -9.81 5.21
C LEU A 70 15.62 -9.98 6.41
N HIS A 71 15.15 -9.73 7.63
CA HIS A 71 15.95 -9.90 8.84
C HIS A 71 16.35 -11.35 9.06
N GLU A 72 15.49 -12.35 8.75
CA GLU A 72 15.81 -13.77 8.83
C GLU A 72 16.92 -14.14 7.84
N GLN A 73 16.76 -13.74 6.58
CA GLN A 73 17.76 -14.00 5.54
C GLN A 73 19.10 -13.31 5.81
N SER A 74 19.04 -12.07 6.33
CA SER A 74 20.27 -11.36 6.72
C SER A 74 20.97 -12.08 7.87
N LYS A 75 20.22 -12.53 8.91
CA LYS A 75 20.76 -13.29 10.02
C LYS A 75 21.43 -14.57 9.53
N GLU A 76 20.74 -15.43 8.77
CA GLU A 76 21.28 -16.68 8.23
C GLU A 76 22.56 -16.46 7.41
N LYS A 77 22.58 -15.44 6.55
CA LYS A 77 23.76 -15.09 5.75
C LYS A 77 24.93 -14.62 6.63
N LEU A 78 24.64 -13.81 7.65
CA LEU A 78 25.68 -13.31 8.55
C LEU A 78 26.18 -14.39 9.50
N GLU A 79 25.34 -15.26 10.02
CA GLU A 79 25.75 -16.42 10.82
C GLU A 79 26.74 -17.28 10.03
N LYS A 80 26.38 -17.65 8.80
CA LYS A 80 27.27 -18.41 7.92
C LYS A 80 28.57 -17.65 7.60
N TYR A 81 28.51 -16.33 7.47
CA TYR A 81 29.68 -15.50 7.21
C TYR A 81 30.63 -15.43 8.40
N TYR A 82 30.11 -15.38 9.63
CA TYR A 82 30.88 -15.30 10.87
C TYR A 82 31.23 -16.66 11.47
N GLU A 83 30.78 -17.77 10.89
CA GLU A 83 30.97 -19.14 11.43
C GLU A 83 32.43 -19.48 11.68
N ASP A 84 33.32 -19.07 10.78
CA ASP A 84 34.76 -19.36 10.86
C ASP A 84 35.47 -18.58 12.00
N ASP A 85 35.06 -17.34 12.25
CA ASP A 85 35.78 -16.43 13.17
C ASP A 85 35.10 -16.28 14.53
N ARG A 86 33.81 -16.52 14.64
CA ARG A 86 32.97 -16.38 15.85
C ARG A 86 33.13 -15.05 16.61
N LEU A 87 33.51 -13.98 15.91
CA LEU A 87 33.76 -12.67 16.51
C LEU A 87 32.48 -11.88 16.79
N ILE A 88 31.46 -12.16 16.02
CA ILE A 88 30.16 -11.51 16.10
C ILE A 88 29.08 -12.59 16.24
N GLN A 89 28.23 -12.43 17.23
CA GLN A 89 27.07 -13.29 17.46
C GLN A 89 25.82 -12.68 16.79
N CYS A 90 24.96 -13.53 16.21
CA CYS A 90 23.70 -13.13 15.60
C CYS A 90 22.54 -13.69 16.41
N SER A 91 21.65 -12.83 16.90
CA SER A 91 20.57 -13.23 17.82
C SER A 91 19.23 -12.62 17.39
N TYR A 92 18.17 -13.37 17.65
CA TYR A 92 16.84 -12.78 17.74
C TYR A 92 16.56 -12.30 19.16
N PHE A 93 15.43 -11.65 19.35
CA PHE A 93 15.03 -11.13 20.66
C PHE A 93 14.95 -12.22 21.73
N GLU A 94 14.47 -13.40 21.34
CA GLU A 94 14.30 -14.56 22.21
C GLU A 94 15.64 -15.22 22.61
N ASP A 95 16.70 -14.98 21.83
CA ASP A 95 18.04 -15.56 22.03
C ASP A 95 18.87 -14.74 23.02
N LEU A 96 18.46 -13.50 23.33
CA LEU A 96 19.23 -12.57 24.16
C LEU A 96 19.38 -13.06 25.59
N GLN A 97 20.63 -13.10 26.08
CA GLN A 97 20.95 -13.43 27.48
C GLN A 97 20.86 -12.17 28.35
N ASP A 98 20.42 -12.35 29.60
CA ASP A 98 20.35 -11.27 30.61
C ASP A 98 19.61 -10.03 30.17
N ARG A 99 18.69 -10.14 29.17
CA ARG A 99 17.89 -9.03 28.63
C ARG A 99 18.71 -7.83 28.18
N LYS A 100 19.80 -8.09 27.52
CA LYS A 100 20.69 -7.10 26.93
C LYS A 100 21.33 -7.64 25.66
N ILE A 101 21.77 -6.75 24.77
CA ILE A 101 22.54 -7.13 23.59
C ILE A 101 24.01 -7.31 24.06
N GLY A 102 24.57 -8.47 23.83
CA GLY A 102 25.92 -8.81 24.22
C GLY A 102 26.99 -7.96 23.53
N GLU A 103 28.22 -8.07 24.00
CA GLU A 103 29.38 -7.48 23.32
C GLU A 103 29.60 -8.18 21.99
N ASN A 104 29.67 -7.39 20.90
CA ASN A 104 29.79 -7.86 19.52
C ASN A 104 28.61 -8.76 19.09
N GLU A 105 27.42 -8.52 19.64
CA GLU A 105 26.19 -9.20 19.28
C GLU A 105 25.31 -8.32 18.41
N ILE A 106 24.73 -8.91 17.36
CA ILE A 106 23.75 -8.26 16.48
C ILE A 106 22.36 -8.77 16.84
N LEU A 107 21.50 -7.88 17.29
CA LEU A 107 20.08 -8.15 17.44
C LEU A 107 19.36 -7.88 16.11
N PHE A 108 18.78 -8.95 15.51
CA PHE A 108 18.00 -8.83 14.28
C PHE A 108 16.54 -8.57 14.59
N ILE A 109 15.99 -7.50 13.99
CA ILE A 109 14.62 -7.06 14.23
C ILE A 109 13.89 -6.82 12.92
N ASN A 110 12.65 -7.32 12.83
CA ASN A 110 11.75 -7.01 11.73
C ASN A 110 11.07 -5.67 11.98
N TRP A 111 11.26 -4.72 11.05
CA TRP A 111 10.65 -3.40 11.13
C TRP A 111 9.11 -3.41 11.26
N HIS A 112 8.45 -4.33 10.55
CA HIS A 112 6.99 -4.45 10.59
C HIS A 112 6.48 -5.04 11.92
N SER A 113 7.27 -5.88 12.56
CA SER A 113 6.91 -6.45 13.86
C SER A 113 6.91 -5.38 14.96
N ILE A 114 7.82 -4.43 14.92
CA ILE A 114 7.90 -3.33 15.87
C ILE A 114 6.74 -2.33 15.69
N ASN A 115 6.20 -2.23 14.47
CA ASN A 115 5.14 -1.29 14.14
C ASN A 115 3.72 -1.73 14.55
N LYS A 116 3.52 -2.95 15.04
CA LYS A 116 2.21 -3.46 15.51
C LYS A 116 2.11 -3.36 17.03
N LYS A 117 1.58 -2.28 17.56
CA LYS A 117 1.47 -1.99 19.00
C LYS A 117 0.75 -3.06 19.83
N ASP A 118 -0.13 -3.86 19.26
CA ASP A 118 -1.04 -4.74 20.02
C ASP A 118 -0.61 -6.21 20.08
N ILE A 119 0.38 -6.63 19.29
CA ILE A 119 0.81 -8.03 19.19
C ILE A 119 2.28 -8.18 19.55
N ASN A 120 2.98 -7.08 19.85
CA ASN A 120 4.44 -7.09 19.86
C ASN A 120 5.02 -7.13 21.26
N ILE A 121 5.69 -8.22 21.57
CA ILE A 121 6.52 -8.47 22.75
C ILE A 121 7.56 -7.35 22.96
N TYR A 122 8.00 -6.71 21.88
CA TYR A 122 9.07 -5.71 21.89
C TYR A 122 8.67 -4.35 22.47
N VAL A 123 7.37 -4.07 22.62
CA VAL A 123 6.85 -2.75 23.05
C VAL A 123 5.75 -2.85 24.11
N ARG A 124 5.45 -4.05 24.67
CA ARG A 124 4.44 -4.19 25.74
C ARG A 124 4.97 -3.61 27.04
N GLU A 125 4.44 -2.48 27.45
CA GLU A 125 4.69 -1.88 28.77
C GLU A 125 4.25 -2.76 29.96
N ASN A 126 3.39 -3.77 29.72
CA ASN A 126 2.88 -4.65 30.77
C ASN A 126 3.77 -5.86 31.08
N GLU A 127 4.74 -6.17 30.25
CA GLU A 127 5.83 -7.10 30.61
C GLU A 127 7.04 -6.26 30.99
N GLN A 128 7.07 -5.81 32.23
CA GLN A 128 7.98 -4.77 32.76
C GLN A 128 9.46 -4.99 32.44
N ASP A 129 9.86 -6.21 32.13
CA ASP A 129 11.27 -6.55 31.98
C ASP A 129 11.68 -7.10 30.60
N ASN A 130 10.77 -7.34 29.67
CA ASN A 130 11.03 -7.98 28.38
C ASN A 130 10.59 -7.12 27.18
N ASN A 131 10.94 -5.85 27.18
CA ASN A 131 10.68 -4.96 26.05
C ASN A 131 11.98 -4.36 25.47
N LEU A 132 11.92 -3.88 24.24
CA LEU A 132 13.08 -3.30 23.55
C LEU A 132 13.72 -2.14 24.36
N ASN A 133 12.92 -1.32 25.02
CA ASN A 133 13.42 -0.21 25.83
C ASN A 133 14.31 -0.70 26.97
N SER A 134 13.85 -1.72 27.72
CA SER A 134 14.64 -2.32 28.81
C SER A 134 15.93 -2.96 28.31
N ILE A 135 15.87 -3.68 27.17
CA ILE A 135 17.05 -4.28 26.55
C ILE A 135 18.06 -3.22 26.14
N ILE A 136 17.61 -2.14 25.47
CA ILE A 136 18.48 -1.04 25.07
C ILE A 136 19.08 -0.34 26.27
N GLN A 137 18.30 -0.08 27.32
CA GLN A 137 18.78 0.52 28.56
C GLN A 137 19.82 -0.36 29.24
N ASN A 138 19.55 -1.64 29.47
CA ASN A 138 20.50 -2.60 30.05
C ASN A 138 21.79 -2.69 29.23
N THR A 139 21.68 -2.62 27.89
CA THR A 139 22.85 -2.65 27.00
C THR A 139 23.74 -1.41 27.20
N LYS A 140 23.12 -0.23 27.34
CA LYS A 140 23.84 1.05 27.56
C LYS A 140 24.48 1.14 28.95
N GLU A 141 23.85 0.59 29.96
CA GLU A 141 24.40 0.56 31.33
C GLU A 141 25.75 -0.21 31.44
N GLU A 142 26.05 -1.06 30.45
CA GLU A 142 27.33 -1.77 30.36
C GLU A 142 28.40 -1.02 29.56
N ASP A 143 28.23 0.27 29.33
CA ASP A 143 29.15 1.15 28.60
C ASP A 143 29.46 0.67 27.17
N ARG A 144 28.43 0.10 26.49
CA ARG A 144 28.51 -0.38 25.11
C ARG A 144 28.07 0.67 24.14
N GLN A 145 28.82 0.85 23.06
CA GLN A 145 28.44 1.72 21.97
C GLN A 145 27.45 1.01 21.04
N LEU A 146 26.26 1.57 20.91
CA LEU A 146 25.19 1.00 20.12
C LEU A 146 25.22 1.53 18.68
N ILE A 147 25.27 0.62 17.71
CA ILE A 147 25.23 0.90 16.27
C ILE A 147 23.96 0.30 15.68
N LEU A 148 23.17 1.15 15.00
CA LEU A 148 21.95 0.74 14.30
C LEU A 148 22.22 0.59 12.81
N ILE A 149 21.90 -0.56 12.24
CA ILE A 149 21.95 -0.81 10.79
C ILE A 149 20.51 -0.90 10.28
N ILE A 150 20.15 -0.08 9.29
CA ILE A 150 18.85 -0.08 8.64
C ILE A 150 19.04 -0.56 7.21
N ASP A 151 18.68 -1.81 6.95
CA ASP A 151 18.78 -2.40 5.62
C ASP A 151 17.55 -2.05 4.79
N GLU A 152 17.74 -1.70 3.52
CA GLU A 152 16.74 -1.16 2.60
C GLU A 152 16.03 0.08 3.18
N SER A 153 16.82 1.06 3.63
CA SER A 153 16.38 2.26 4.37
C SER A 153 15.35 3.13 3.64
N HIS A 154 15.26 3.05 2.32
CA HIS A 154 14.26 3.77 1.53
C HIS A 154 12.80 3.37 1.88
N HIS A 155 12.58 2.17 2.42
CA HIS A 155 11.26 1.74 2.91
C HIS A 155 10.91 2.30 4.30
N THR A 156 11.89 2.71 5.08
CA THR A 156 11.73 3.07 6.49
C THR A 156 11.79 4.58 6.76
N ALA A 157 12.44 5.33 5.88
CA ALA A 157 12.83 6.73 6.13
C ALA A 157 11.68 7.73 6.32
N LYS A 158 10.44 7.39 5.92
CA LYS A 158 9.30 8.31 5.91
C LYS A 158 8.28 8.11 7.03
N SER A 159 8.38 7.08 7.86
CA SER A 159 7.40 6.85 8.92
C SER A 159 7.81 7.55 10.23
N GLU A 160 6.86 8.23 10.86
CA GLU A 160 7.02 8.87 12.16
C GLU A 160 7.47 7.86 13.23
N ARG A 161 7.00 6.61 13.14
CA ARG A 161 7.41 5.50 14.02
C ARG A 161 8.85 5.05 13.81
N SER A 162 9.40 5.23 12.61
CA SER A 162 10.82 4.99 12.37
C SER A 162 11.67 5.93 13.19
N ARG A 163 11.23 7.18 13.33
CA ARG A 163 11.90 8.17 14.17
C ARG A 163 11.77 7.82 15.64
N GLU A 164 10.56 7.47 16.11
CA GLU A 164 10.33 7.04 17.51
C GLU A 164 11.23 5.85 17.88
N LEU A 165 11.38 4.86 16.98
CA LEU A 165 12.25 3.72 17.25
C LEU A 165 13.74 4.09 17.30
N ILE A 166 14.19 4.94 16.37
CA ILE A 166 15.57 5.44 16.37
C ILE A 166 15.83 6.26 17.65
N GLU A 167 14.86 7.05 18.10
CA GLU A 167 14.93 7.80 19.36
C GLU A 167 15.01 6.88 20.58
N VAL A 168 14.23 5.77 20.59
CA VAL A 168 14.27 4.76 21.65
C VAL A 168 15.62 4.05 21.68
N ILE A 169 16.11 3.59 20.53
CA ILE A 169 17.41 2.94 20.41
C ILE A 169 18.53 3.94 20.75
N ALA A 170 18.36 5.20 20.37
CA ALA A 170 19.33 6.30 20.51
C ALA A 170 20.78 5.79 20.22
N PRO A 171 21.03 5.29 19.00
CA PRO A 171 22.32 4.71 18.63
C PRO A 171 23.37 5.81 18.50
N LYS A 172 24.64 5.48 18.74
CA LYS A 172 25.76 6.39 18.47
C LYS A 172 25.91 6.66 16.97
N VAL A 173 25.75 5.60 16.16
CA VAL A 173 25.78 5.68 14.70
C VAL A 173 24.59 4.91 14.13
N THR A 174 23.91 5.52 13.16
CA THR A 174 22.95 4.84 12.29
C THR A 174 23.57 4.64 10.92
N ILE A 175 23.62 3.40 10.44
CA ILE A 175 24.08 3.06 9.07
C ILE A 175 22.86 2.76 8.23
N GLU A 176 22.51 3.67 7.32
CA GLU A 176 21.41 3.48 6.37
C GLU A 176 21.93 2.84 5.09
N VAL A 177 21.46 1.62 4.78
CA VAL A 177 21.89 0.83 3.62
C VAL A 177 20.80 0.82 2.57
N SER A 178 21.09 1.27 1.33
CA SER A 178 20.12 1.29 0.24
C SER A 178 20.77 1.40 -1.14
N ALA A 179 20.08 0.95 -2.19
CA ALA A 179 20.45 1.29 -3.57
C ALA A 179 20.05 2.73 -3.91
N THR A 180 18.89 3.18 -3.40
CA THR A 180 18.28 4.49 -3.66
C THR A 180 17.94 5.19 -2.33
N PRO A 181 18.95 5.68 -1.58
CA PRO A 181 18.71 6.30 -0.27
C PRO A 181 17.99 7.65 -0.43
N HIS A 182 17.05 7.92 0.47
CA HIS A 182 16.52 9.27 0.65
C HIS A 182 17.47 10.07 1.52
N LEU A 183 18.24 10.95 0.90
CA LEU A 183 19.16 11.82 1.62
C LEU A 183 18.38 12.83 2.48
N LYS A 184 18.63 12.82 3.79
CA LYS A 184 18.09 13.76 4.76
C LYS A 184 19.10 14.90 4.98
N GLU A 185 18.62 16.04 5.48
CA GLU A 185 19.48 17.20 5.78
C GLU A 185 20.54 16.91 6.87
N ASN A 186 20.33 15.90 7.71
CA ASN A 186 21.19 15.56 8.86
C ASN A 186 22.10 14.34 8.62
N VAL A 187 22.37 13.99 7.34
CA VAL A 187 23.33 12.93 7.02
C VAL A 187 24.76 13.41 7.31
N SER A 188 25.50 12.65 8.13
CA SER A 188 26.88 12.99 8.52
C SER A 188 27.89 12.60 7.46
N GLU A 189 27.75 11.42 6.87
CA GLU A 189 28.69 10.86 5.89
C GLU A 189 27.95 10.02 4.84
N ILE A 190 28.48 9.98 3.63
CA ILE A 190 27.93 9.14 2.53
C ILE A 190 29.07 8.31 1.93
N GLU A 191 28.87 6.99 1.89
CA GLU A 191 29.69 6.07 1.11
C GLU A 191 28.91 5.58 -0.11
N LYS A 192 29.50 5.67 -1.30
CA LYS A 192 28.84 5.31 -2.56
C LYS A 192 29.67 4.33 -3.37
N VAL A 193 29.06 3.22 -3.76
CA VAL A 193 29.57 2.27 -4.76
C VAL A 193 28.91 2.60 -6.11
N TYR A 194 29.71 2.70 -7.16
CA TYR A 194 29.20 3.01 -8.49
C TYR A 194 28.86 1.76 -9.27
N LEU A 195 27.78 1.82 -10.05
CA LEU A 195 27.31 0.71 -10.88
C LEU A 195 28.39 0.23 -11.86
N ALA A 196 29.19 1.16 -12.39
CA ALA A 196 30.29 0.85 -13.31
C ALA A 196 31.34 -0.08 -12.67
N ASP A 197 31.68 0.13 -11.38
CA ASP A 197 32.64 -0.67 -10.67
C ASP A 197 32.10 -2.10 -10.41
N VAL A 198 30.81 -2.21 -10.11
CA VAL A 198 30.12 -3.50 -9.90
C VAL A 198 30.06 -4.32 -11.19
N LYS A 199 29.81 -3.66 -12.33
CA LYS A 199 29.82 -4.30 -13.65
C LYS A 199 31.23 -4.68 -14.10
N ALA A 200 32.22 -3.83 -13.86
CA ALA A 200 33.61 -4.10 -14.20
C ALA A 200 34.16 -5.37 -13.52
N GLU A 201 33.62 -5.71 -12.36
CA GLU A 201 33.96 -6.92 -11.62
C GLU A 201 32.96 -8.08 -11.82
N GLU A 202 32.08 -7.99 -12.83
CA GLU A 202 31.19 -9.05 -13.32
C GLU A 202 30.19 -9.58 -12.26
N MET A 203 29.83 -8.76 -11.28
CA MET A 203 28.93 -9.15 -10.20
C MET A 203 27.46 -9.16 -10.61
N ILE A 204 27.12 -8.33 -11.60
CA ILE A 204 25.77 -8.20 -12.14
C ILE A 204 25.81 -8.24 -13.66
N LYS A 205 24.67 -8.58 -14.27
CA LYS A 205 24.50 -8.59 -15.73
C LYS A 205 24.72 -7.21 -16.36
N SER A 206 25.17 -7.20 -17.58
CA SER A 206 25.53 -5.99 -18.33
C SER A 206 24.31 -5.09 -18.61
N GLU A 207 23.18 -5.70 -18.97
CA GLU A 207 21.95 -5.03 -19.38
C GLU A 207 20.73 -5.92 -19.27
N ILE A 208 19.54 -5.33 -19.46
CA ILE A 208 18.27 -6.05 -19.60
C ILE A 208 17.71 -5.75 -20.99
N ALA A 209 17.39 -6.81 -21.72
CA ALA A 209 16.63 -6.73 -22.96
C ALA A 209 15.13 -6.89 -22.67
N ILE A 210 14.31 -6.06 -23.30
CA ILE A 210 12.86 -6.09 -23.16
C ILE A 210 12.24 -6.49 -24.49
N ASN A 211 11.41 -7.55 -24.46
CA ASN A 211 10.76 -8.09 -25.63
C ASN A 211 11.72 -8.19 -26.83
N PRO A 212 12.89 -8.84 -26.69
CA PRO A 212 13.85 -8.95 -27.79
C PRO A 212 13.23 -9.65 -28.98
N GLU A 213 13.53 -9.18 -30.17
CA GLU A 213 13.07 -9.73 -31.47
C GLU A 213 11.55 -9.60 -31.73
N PHE A 214 10.79 -8.88 -30.90
CA PHE A 214 9.35 -8.73 -31.10
C PHE A 214 8.99 -8.01 -32.40
N MET A 215 9.85 -7.12 -32.92
CA MET A 215 9.63 -6.49 -34.23
C MET A 215 9.56 -7.49 -35.39
N ASN A 216 10.13 -8.68 -35.21
CA ASN A 216 10.20 -9.72 -36.26
C ASN A 216 9.10 -10.80 -36.09
N LEU A 217 8.25 -10.70 -35.03
CA LEU A 217 7.22 -11.69 -34.79
C LEU A 217 6.08 -11.61 -35.81
N LYS A 218 5.73 -12.76 -36.38
CA LYS A 218 4.49 -12.94 -37.13
C LYS A 218 3.40 -13.38 -36.16
N VAL A 219 2.47 -12.51 -35.89
CA VAL A 219 1.42 -12.72 -34.90
C VAL A 219 0.09 -12.94 -35.63
N ASP A 220 -0.41 -14.18 -35.69
CA ASP A 220 -1.63 -14.50 -36.43
C ASP A 220 -2.84 -14.80 -35.52
N LYS A 221 -2.71 -15.65 -34.51
CA LYS A 221 -3.83 -16.18 -33.70
C LYS A 221 -3.60 -16.21 -32.19
N GLU A 222 -2.40 -15.92 -31.75
CA GLU A 222 -2.02 -15.99 -30.33
C GLU A 222 -2.46 -14.74 -29.57
N SER A 223 -2.87 -14.94 -28.32
CA SER A 223 -3.16 -13.82 -27.43
C SER A 223 -1.88 -13.11 -27.01
N PRO A 224 -1.95 -11.82 -26.58
CA PRO A 224 -0.81 -11.11 -26.03
C PRO A 224 -0.09 -11.87 -24.92
N ASP A 225 -0.84 -12.54 -24.04
CA ASP A 225 -0.29 -13.34 -22.94
C ASP A 225 0.45 -14.58 -23.45
N GLU A 226 -0.14 -15.29 -24.41
CA GLU A 226 0.48 -16.47 -25.02
C GLU A 226 1.78 -16.14 -25.74
N ILE A 227 1.82 -15.01 -26.45
CA ILE A 227 3.02 -14.53 -27.12
C ILE A 227 4.12 -14.27 -26.09
N VAL A 228 3.81 -13.51 -25.04
CA VAL A 228 4.77 -13.10 -24.02
C VAL A 228 5.32 -14.32 -23.29
N ILE A 229 4.45 -15.25 -22.85
CA ILE A 229 4.88 -16.49 -22.18
C ILE A 229 5.69 -17.36 -23.13
N GLY A 230 5.22 -17.54 -24.39
CA GLY A 230 5.89 -18.38 -25.36
C GLY A 230 7.29 -17.87 -25.71
N GLN A 231 7.46 -16.57 -25.89
CA GLN A 231 8.78 -15.99 -26.15
C GLN A 231 9.71 -16.04 -24.92
N ALA A 232 9.17 -15.88 -23.71
CA ALA A 232 9.94 -16.04 -22.48
C ALA A 232 10.46 -17.48 -22.32
N LEU A 233 9.62 -18.48 -22.57
CA LEU A 233 10.00 -19.90 -22.50
C LEU A 233 10.98 -20.31 -23.62
N LYS A 234 10.78 -19.79 -24.82
CA LYS A 234 11.74 -19.97 -25.93
C LYS A 234 13.12 -19.42 -25.54
N LYS A 235 13.17 -18.19 -25.00
CA LYS A 235 14.43 -17.59 -24.53
C LYS A 235 15.05 -18.41 -23.40
N ARG A 236 14.25 -18.92 -22.45
CA ARG A 236 14.73 -19.81 -21.40
C ARG A 236 15.43 -21.07 -21.97
N GLU A 237 14.83 -21.72 -22.96
CA GLU A 237 15.44 -22.89 -23.62
C GLU A 237 16.74 -22.56 -24.34
N GLU A 238 16.81 -21.40 -25.01
CA GLU A 238 18.03 -20.91 -25.64
C GLU A 238 19.15 -20.73 -24.61
N LEU A 239 18.85 -20.04 -23.50
CA LEU A 239 19.80 -19.82 -22.41
C LEU A 239 20.26 -21.13 -21.76
N ALA A 240 19.35 -22.09 -21.55
CA ALA A 240 19.71 -23.39 -20.99
C ALA A 240 20.69 -24.16 -21.91
N LYS A 241 20.51 -24.06 -23.23
CA LYS A 241 21.45 -24.64 -24.20
C LYS A 241 22.81 -23.93 -24.18
N LEU A 242 22.82 -22.61 -24.02
CA LEU A 242 24.03 -21.80 -23.93
C LEU A 242 24.81 -22.10 -22.64
N TYR A 243 24.15 -22.19 -21.48
CA TYR A 243 24.79 -22.60 -20.20
C TYR A 243 25.46 -23.99 -20.33
N LYS A 244 24.80 -24.95 -20.95
CA LYS A 244 25.41 -26.27 -21.19
C LYS A 244 26.66 -26.19 -22.06
N ARG A 245 26.69 -25.31 -23.08
CA ARG A 245 27.87 -25.11 -23.93
C ARG A 245 29.04 -24.45 -23.16
N GLU A 246 28.75 -23.65 -22.15
CA GLU A 246 29.73 -23.04 -21.24
C GLU A 246 30.14 -23.99 -20.09
N ASN A 247 29.72 -25.27 -20.12
CA ASN A 247 29.92 -26.25 -19.06
C ASN A 247 29.39 -25.80 -17.70
N SER A 248 28.30 -25.05 -17.70
CA SER A 248 27.62 -24.57 -16.48
C SER A 248 26.32 -25.37 -16.25
N ASN A 249 26.05 -25.71 -14.99
CA ASN A 249 24.84 -26.43 -14.59
C ASN A 249 23.67 -25.49 -14.27
N VAL A 250 23.73 -24.24 -14.66
CA VAL A 250 22.66 -23.28 -14.41
C VAL A 250 21.43 -23.64 -15.22
N ASN A 251 20.31 -23.91 -14.55
CA ASN A 251 18.99 -24.04 -15.14
C ASN A 251 18.24 -22.69 -15.03
N PRO A 252 18.09 -21.93 -16.13
CA PRO A 252 17.49 -20.59 -16.06
C PRO A 252 16.04 -20.66 -15.58
N LEU A 253 15.67 -19.78 -14.65
CA LEU A 253 14.34 -19.66 -14.10
C LEU A 253 13.58 -18.48 -14.73
N VAL A 254 12.35 -18.73 -15.14
CA VAL A 254 11.39 -17.70 -15.55
C VAL A 254 10.57 -17.28 -14.33
N LEU A 255 10.58 -16.00 -14.02
CA LEU A 255 9.73 -15.38 -13.01
C LEU A 255 8.48 -14.81 -13.68
N ILE A 256 7.29 -15.22 -13.25
CA ILE A 256 6.02 -14.66 -13.73
C ILE A 256 5.39 -13.85 -12.59
N GLN A 257 5.37 -12.54 -12.74
CA GLN A 257 4.75 -11.65 -11.77
C GLN A 257 3.25 -11.50 -12.05
N LEU A 258 2.43 -11.90 -11.08
CA LEU A 258 1.00 -11.65 -11.13
C LEU A 258 0.68 -10.21 -10.78
N PRO A 259 -0.31 -9.60 -11.46
CA PRO A 259 -0.84 -8.30 -11.08
C PRO A 259 -1.51 -8.33 -9.70
N ASP A 260 -1.60 -7.17 -9.05
CA ASP A 260 -2.37 -7.03 -7.84
C ASP A 260 -3.85 -7.20 -8.13
N GLN A 261 -4.50 -8.13 -7.41
CA GLN A 261 -5.93 -8.37 -7.57
C GLN A 261 -6.70 -7.12 -7.10
N ARG A 262 -7.33 -6.44 -8.06
CA ARG A 262 -8.49 -5.60 -7.81
C ARG A 262 -9.73 -6.39 -8.22
N GLU A 263 -10.84 -6.19 -7.50
CA GLU A 263 -12.13 -6.79 -7.84
C GLU A 263 -12.39 -6.70 -9.35
N GLY A 264 -12.57 -7.85 -10.00
CA GLY A 264 -12.86 -7.98 -11.43
C GLY A 264 -11.76 -8.55 -12.33
N LEU A 265 -10.53 -8.71 -11.85
CA LEU A 265 -9.47 -9.47 -12.55
C LEU A 265 -9.50 -10.93 -12.04
N LEU A 266 -10.61 -11.60 -12.26
CA LEU A 266 -10.74 -13.01 -11.97
C LEU A 266 -9.76 -13.81 -12.86
N ASN A 267 -8.92 -14.62 -12.21
CA ASN A 267 -8.24 -15.79 -12.75
C ASN A 267 -7.01 -15.59 -13.64
N LYS A 268 -6.28 -14.45 -13.56
CA LYS A 268 -5.01 -14.33 -14.32
C LYS A 268 -4.04 -15.47 -14.01
N LYS A 269 -3.97 -15.92 -12.76
CA LYS A 269 -3.18 -17.08 -12.35
C LYS A 269 -3.63 -18.35 -13.09
N GLU A 270 -4.93 -18.64 -13.09
CA GLU A 270 -5.49 -19.84 -13.72
C GLU A 270 -5.29 -19.81 -15.24
N ASP A 271 -5.45 -18.66 -15.88
CA ASP A 271 -5.17 -18.48 -17.30
C ASP A 271 -3.70 -18.80 -17.62
N ILE A 272 -2.77 -18.27 -16.80
CA ILE A 272 -1.33 -18.51 -16.98
C ILE A 272 -1.01 -19.99 -16.77
N ILE A 273 -1.52 -20.62 -15.71
CA ILE A 273 -1.32 -22.06 -15.45
C ILE A 273 -1.86 -22.91 -16.61
N ARG A 274 -3.04 -22.55 -17.14
CA ARG A 274 -3.62 -23.23 -18.31
C ARG A 274 -2.72 -23.10 -19.53
N ILE A 275 -2.22 -21.90 -19.86
CA ILE A 275 -1.30 -21.69 -20.98
C ILE A 275 -0.03 -22.54 -20.80
N LEU A 276 0.58 -22.53 -19.62
CA LEU A 276 1.78 -23.29 -19.30
C LEU A 276 1.55 -24.79 -19.44
N LYS A 277 0.42 -25.30 -18.95
CA LYS A 277 0.04 -26.71 -19.04
C LYS A 277 -0.26 -27.16 -20.49
N ASP A 278 -1.20 -26.47 -21.14
CA ASP A 278 -1.77 -26.94 -22.41
C ASP A 278 -0.79 -26.76 -23.57
N LYS A 279 0.04 -25.72 -23.56
CA LYS A 279 0.96 -25.45 -24.68
C LYS A 279 2.41 -25.87 -24.43
N PHE A 280 2.85 -25.91 -23.16
CA PHE A 280 4.27 -26.09 -22.84
C PHE A 280 4.55 -27.29 -21.94
N ASN A 281 3.51 -27.98 -21.44
CA ASN A 281 3.63 -29.08 -20.50
C ASN A 281 4.47 -28.76 -19.28
N ILE A 282 4.26 -27.50 -18.72
CA ILE A 282 4.89 -27.03 -17.50
C ILE A 282 3.82 -27.02 -16.40
N THR A 283 3.97 -27.92 -15.43
CA THR A 283 2.99 -28.12 -14.35
C THR A 283 3.69 -28.34 -13.01
N GLU A 284 2.92 -28.29 -11.93
CA GLU A 284 3.42 -28.64 -10.59
C GLU A 284 3.71 -30.15 -10.48
N GLU A 285 2.92 -30.98 -11.16
CA GLU A 285 3.04 -32.44 -11.13
C GLU A 285 4.34 -32.94 -11.76
N ASN A 286 4.95 -32.18 -12.68
CA ASN A 286 6.23 -32.52 -13.29
C ASN A 286 7.41 -31.71 -12.73
N ASP A 287 7.22 -31.06 -11.57
CA ASP A 287 8.19 -30.24 -10.84
C ASP A 287 8.78 -29.05 -11.61
N LYS A 288 8.22 -28.69 -12.76
CA LYS A 288 8.69 -27.57 -13.57
C LYS A 288 8.05 -26.22 -13.20
N LEU A 289 6.89 -26.24 -12.56
CA LEU A 289 6.15 -25.06 -12.11
C LEU A 289 6.17 -24.98 -10.60
N ALA A 290 6.53 -23.80 -10.07
CA ALA A 290 6.34 -23.44 -8.67
C ALA A 290 5.43 -22.23 -8.55
N VAL A 291 4.68 -22.15 -7.44
CA VAL A 291 3.81 -21.02 -7.09
C VAL A 291 4.18 -20.52 -5.70
N TRP A 292 4.39 -19.23 -5.59
CA TRP A 292 4.71 -18.57 -4.33
C TRP A 292 3.83 -17.32 -4.13
N LEU A 293 2.71 -17.52 -3.47
CA LEU A 293 1.76 -16.46 -3.09
C LEU A 293 1.62 -16.41 -1.58
N SER A 294 0.97 -15.37 -1.05
CA SER A 294 0.77 -15.20 0.40
C SER A 294 -0.01 -16.35 1.04
N GLU A 295 -1.01 -16.87 0.34
CA GLU A 295 -1.92 -17.92 0.82
C GLU A 295 -1.65 -19.29 0.21
N GLU A 296 -0.72 -19.38 -0.75
CA GLU A 296 -0.45 -20.60 -1.51
C GLU A 296 1.04 -20.73 -1.83
N LYS A 297 1.61 -21.85 -1.40
CA LYS A 297 3.02 -22.18 -1.67
C LYS A 297 3.11 -23.64 -2.09
N THR A 298 3.78 -23.90 -3.20
CA THR A 298 4.04 -25.27 -3.65
C THR A 298 5.21 -25.90 -2.89
N ASN A 299 5.23 -27.23 -2.78
CA ASN A 299 6.25 -27.95 -2.00
C ASN A 299 7.65 -27.91 -2.64
N ASN A 300 7.74 -27.68 -3.95
CA ASN A 300 8.99 -27.66 -4.71
C ASN A 300 9.73 -26.31 -4.65
N LEU A 301 9.32 -25.40 -3.78
CA LEU A 301 10.02 -24.14 -3.50
C LEU A 301 11.35 -24.34 -2.74
N ALA A 302 11.51 -25.48 -2.08
CA ALA A 302 12.75 -25.78 -1.38
C ALA A 302 13.94 -25.80 -2.35
N ASN A 303 15.01 -25.06 -2.01
CA ASN A 303 16.23 -24.94 -2.82
C ASN A 303 16.01 -24.40 -4.26
N ILE A 304 14.92 -23.68 -4.53
CA ILE A 304 14.64 -23.11 -5.85
C ILE A 304 15.70 -22.10 -6.30
N ASP A 305 16.48 -21.55 -5.37
CA ASP A 305 17.60 -20.62 -5.57
C ASP A 305 18.88 -21.31 -6.07
N LYS A 306 19.01 -22.65 -5.91
CA LYS A 306 20.16 -23.39 -6.39
C LYS A 306 20.19 -23.43 -7.93
N ASN A 307 21.38 -23.26 -8.49
CA ASN A 307 21.57 -23.12 -9.93
C ASN A 307 21.06 -24.31 -10.75
N ASP A 308 21.11 -25.52 -10.20
CA ASP A 308 20.73 -26.79 -10.85
C ASP A 308 19.29 -27.26 -10.54
N ASN A 309 18.52 -26.48 -9.79
CA ASN A 309 17.15 -26.86 -9.45
C ASN A 309 16.25 -27.00 -10.69
N GLU A 310 15.37 -28.00 -10.69
CA GLU A 310 14.57 -28.43 -11.86
C GLU A 310 13.41 -27.47 -12.21
N VAL A 311 12.94 -26.65 -11.27
CA VAL A 311 11.86 -25.68 -11.53
C VAL A 311 12.26 -24.72 -12.65
N GLU A 312 11.41 -24.62 -13.66
CA GLU A 312 11.62 -23.77 -14.84
C GLU A 312 10.86 -22.44 -14.77
N VAL A 313 9.72 -22.44 -14.08
CA VAL A 313 8.82 -21.27 -13.95
C VAL A 313 8.39 -21.10 -12.51
N LEU A 314 8.48 -19.87 -12.01
CA LEU A 314 7.94 -19.45 -10.71
C LEU A 314 6.89 -18.37 -10.91
N ILE A 315 5.65 -18.64 -10.50
CA ILE A 315 4.57 -17.65 -10.42
C ILE A 315 4.59 -17.00 -9.03
N PHE A 316 4.61 -15.67 -8.97
CA PHE A 316 4.68 -14.94 -7.71
C PHE A 316 3.92 -13.61 -7.74
N LYS A 317 3.65 -13.03 -6.56
CA LYS A 317 3.18 -11.65 -6.38
C LYS A 317 4.25 -10.75 -5.78
N GLN A 318 4.13 -9.45 -6.02
CA GLN A 318 5.07 -8.42 -5.57
C GLN A 318 5.40 -8.49 -4.07
N ALA A 319 4.41 -8.82 -3.23
CA ALA A 319 4.58 -8.84 -1.77
C ALA A 319 5.57 -9.89 -1.24
N ILE A 320 5.78 -11.00 -1.96
CA ILE A 320 6.64 -12.10 -1.52
C ILE A 320 8.09 -11.91 -2.03
N ALA A 321 8.21 -11.12 -3.07
CA ALA A 321 9.46 -10.94 -3.80
C ALA A 321 10.53 -10.10 -3.07
N LEU A 322 10.23 -9.44 -1.95
CA LEU A 322 11.23 -8.66 -1.22
C LEU A 322 12.22 -9.59 -0.48
N GLY A 323 13.50 -9.45 -0.81
CA GLY A 323 14.58 -10.15 -0.15
C GLY A 323 14.99 -11.51 -0.71
N TRP A 324 14.16 -12.16 -1.52
CA TRP A 324 14.50 -13.46 -2.11
C TRP A 324 15.65 -13.33 -3.12
N ASP A 325 16.65 -14.19 -2.98
CA ASP A 325 17.89 -14.20 -3.74
C ASP A 325 17.97 -15.46 -4.61
N CYS A 326 17.80 -15.30 -5.93
CA CYS A 326 17.86 -16.40 -6.87
C CYS A 326 18.62 -15.99 -8.14
N PRO A 327 19.96 -16.12 -8.18
CA PRO A 327 20.78 -15.64 -9.29
C PRO A 327 20.48 -16.31 -10.63
N ARG A 328 19.95 -17.54 -10.64
CA ARG A 328 19.51 -18.23 -11.87
C ARG A 328 18.22 -17.67 -12.46
N ALA A 329 17.49 -16.82 -11.74
CA ALA A 329 16.37 -16.08 -12.28
C ALA A 329 16.87 -15.04 -13.28
N GLN A 330 16.68 -15.31 -14.56
CA GLN A 330 17.21 -14.49 -15.64
C GLN A 330 16.13 -13.86 -16.50
N ILE A 331 14.91 -14.38 -16.43
CA ILE A 331 13.78 -13.96 -17.26
C ILE A 331 12.64 -13.53 -16.33
N LEU A 332 12.04 -12.38 -16.61
CA LEU A 332 10.88 -11.85 -15.90
C LEU A 332 9.74 -11.60 -16.87
N VAL A 333 8.57 -12.18 -16.59
CA VAL A 333 7.33 -11.96 -17.33
C VAL A 333 6.41 -11.07 -16.52
N ILE A 334 5.91 -9.98 -17.14
CA ILE A 334 5.00 -9.04 -16.52
C ILE A 334 3.86 -8.73 -17.46
N PHE A 335 2.62 -8.79 -16.96
CA PHE A 335 1.41 -8.56 -17.74
C PHE A 335 0.82 -7.17 -17.53
N ARG A 336 0.10 -6.70 -18.55
CA ARG A 336 -0.62 -5.42 -18.52
C ARG A 336 -1.71 -5.41 -17.46
N GLU A 337 -1.66 -4.40 -16.60
CA GLU A 337 -2.79 -3.96 -15.79
C GLU A 337 -3.43 -2.72 -16.40
N SER A 338 -4.60 -2.34 -15.90
CA SER A 338 -5.41 -1.25 -16.43
C SER A 338 -4.85 0.17 -16.24
N LYS A 339 -3.73 0.31 -15.57
CA LYS A 339 -2.98 1.57 -15.39
C LYS A 339 -1.53 1.34 -15.78
N SER A 340 -0.80 2.41 -16.14
CA SER A 340 0.63 2.34 -16.48
C SER A 340 1.39 1.53 -15.43
N PHE A 341 2.11 0.50 -15.89
CA PHE A 341 2.88 -0.36 -15.03
C PHE A 341 4.26 0.28 -14.80
N THR A 342 4.61 0.43 -13.54
CA THR A 342 5.92 0.86 -13.13
C THR A 342 6.72 -0.35 -12.68
N PHE A 343 7.90 -0.57 -13.26
CA PHE A 343 8.84 -1.55 -12.73
C PHE A 343 9.49 -0.99 -11.48
N THR A 344 9.57 -1.81 -10.44
CA THR A 344 10.36 -1.42 -9.30
C THR A 344 11.81 -1.84 -9.51
N ILE A 345 12.74 -1.01 -9.11
CA ILE A 345 14.19 -1.27 -9.13
C ILE A 345 14.50 -2.65 -8.50
N GLN A 346 13.80 -3.00 -7.45
CA GLN A 346 13.99 -4.28 -6.76
C GLN A 346 13.57 -5.49 -7.57
N THR A 347 12.45 -5.42 -8.28
CA THR A 347 11.97 -6.52 -9.12
C THR A 347 12.92 -6.77 -10.28
N ILE A 348 13.39 -5.69 -10.93
CA ILE A 348 14.36 -5.77 -12.02
C ILE A 348 15.73 -6.23 -11.51
N GLY A 349 16.17 -5.71 -10.38
CA GLY A 349 17.47 -6.04 -9.78
C GLY A 349 17.65 -7.53 -9.46
N ARG A 350 16.55 -8.31 -9.36
CA ARG A 350 16.63 -9.76 -9.14
C ARG A 350 17.20 -10.50 -10.34
N ILE A 351 16.76 -10.14 -11.54
CA ILE A 351 17.24 -10.79 -12.77
C ILE A 351 18.61 -10.27 -13.22
N MET A 352 19.15 -9.25 -12.53
CA MET A 352 20.49 -8.71 -12.81
C MET A 352 21.63 -9.48 -12.20
N ARG A 353 21.39 -10.37 -11.24
CA ARG A 353 22.47 -11.11 -10.57
C ARG A 353 23.10 -12.15 -11.48
N MET A 354 24.42 -12.31 -11.38
CA MET A 354 25.15 -13.35 -12.08
C MET A 354 25.14 -14.66 -11.27
N PRO A 355 24.73 -15.80 -11.86
CA PRO A 355 24.58 -17.06 -11.11
C PRO A 355 25.91 -17.64 -10.60
N GLU A 356 27.02 -17.39 -11.30
CA GLU A 356 28.34 -17.88 -10.93
C GLU A 356 29.35 -16.76 -10.65
N LEU A 357 28.85 -15.51 -10.47
CA LEU A 357 29.66 -14.30 -10.17
C LEU A 357 30.79 -14.06 -11.17
N LYS A 358 30.56 -14.39 -12.44
CA LYS A 358 31.46 -14.20 -13.59
C LYS A 358 30.65 -13.95 -14.87
N TYR A 359 31.27 -13.28 -15.85
CA TYR A 359 30.70 -13.23 -17.20
C TYR A 359 31.04 -14.50 -17.97
N TYR A 360 30.12 -14.89 -18.83
CA TYR A 360 30.27 -16.00 -19.75
C TYR A 360 30.80 -15.48 -21.09
N SER A 361 31.42 -16.36 -21.88
CA SER A 361 31.91 -15.99 -23.19
C SER A 361 30.79 -15.61 -24.18
N ASN A 362 29.61 -16.13 -23.97
CA ASN A 362 28.42 -15.75 -24.72
C ASN A 362 27.67 -14.61 -24.03
N ASP A 363 27.60 -13.45 -24.67
CA ASP A 363 26.98 -12.22 -24.13
C ASP A 363 25.51 -12.36 -23.74
N GLU A 364 24.76 -13.28 -24.37
CA GLU A 364 23.34 -13.51 -24.03
C GLU A 364 23.19 -14.04 -22.58
N LEU A 365 24.19 -14.77 -22.06
CA LEU A 365 24.19 -15.23 -20.66
C LEU A 365 24.48 -14.09 -19.67
N ASN A 366 25.05 -13.00 -20.14
CA ASN A 366 25.38 -11.81 -19.35
C ASN A 366 24.26 -10.75 -19.36
N LYS A 367 23.06 -11.11 -19.86
CA LYS A 367 21.88 -10.23 -19.92
C LYS A 367 20.73 -10.78 -19.12
N GLY A 368 19.89 -9.87 -18.59
CA GLY A 368 18.55 -10.19 -18.10
C GLY A 368 17.50 -9.99 -19.20
N PHE A 369 16.35 -10.62 -19.06
CA PHE A 369 15.29 -10.52 -20.07
C PHE A 369 13.96 -10.20 -19.39
N ILE A 370 13.22 -9.25 -19.96
CA ILE A 370 11.85 -8.93 -19.57
C ILE A 370 10.94 -9.18 -20.78
N PHE A 371 9.88 -9.92 -20.55
CA PHE A 371 8.82 -10.12 -21.52
C PHE A 371 7.51 -9.56 -20.98
N THR A 372 6.84 -8.71 -21.78
CA THR A 372 5.64 -8.02 -21.34
C THR A 372 4.73 -7.66 -22.51
N ASN A 373 3.44 -7.57 -22.25
CA ASN A 373 2.43 -7.08 -23.17
C ASN A 373 2.07 -5.59 -22.94
N LEU A 374 2.97 -4.84 -22.31
CA LEU A 374 2.79 -3.40 -22.03
C LEU A 374 3.11 -2.55 -23.26
N PRO A 375 2.41 -1.40 -23.45
CA PRO A 375 2.71 -0.45 -24.52
C PRO A 375 3.92 0.46 -24.22
N ASN A 376 4.22 0.65 -22.96
CA ASN A 376 5.35 1.44 -22.44
C ASN A 376 5.73 0.97 -21.03
N ILE A 377 6.93 1.31 -20.61
CA ILE A 377 7.47 0.93 -19.30
C ILE A 377 8.15 2.14 -18.67
N GLU A 378 7.95 2.32 -17.39
CA GLU A 378 8.62 3.30 -16.55
C GLU A 378 9.27 2.60 -15.35
N ILE A 379 10.50 2.98 -15.02
CA ILE A 379 11.21 2.49 -13.83
C ILE A 379 10.95 3.48 -12.70
N THR A 380 10.43 2.97 -11.57
CA THR A 380 10.18 3.77 -10.37
C THR A 380 10.82 3.16 -9.15
N GLU A 381 11.00 3.98 -8.12
CA GLU A 381 11.31 3.49 -6.79
C GLU A 381 10.13 2.69 -6.22
N ASP A 382 10.46 1.62 -5.50
CA ASP A 382 9.47 0.83 -4.77
C ASP A 382 9.06 1.61 -3.51
N TYR A 383 8.09 2.49 -3.66
CA TYR A 383 7.43 3.06 -2.50
C TYR A 383 6.46 2.02 -1.96
N ALA A 384 6.53 1.74 -0.68
CA ALA A 384 5.54 0.93 0.05
C ALA A 384 4.17 1.66 0.09
N LYS A 385 3.61 1.99 -1.08
CA LYS A 385 2.33 2.73 -1.22
C LYS A 385 1.10 1.86 -0.99
N ASP A 386 1.22 0.54 -1.03
CA ASP A 386 0.07 -0.37 -1.09
C ASP A 386 -0.24 -1.10 0.22
N TYR A 387 0.35 -0.68 1.34
CA TYR A 387 -0.17 -1.09 2.62
C TYR A 387 -1.27 -0.12 3.05
N LEU A 388 -2.51 -0.60 3.00
CA LEU A 388 -3.59 -0.05 3.82
C LEU A 388 -3.16 -0.27 5.29
N THR A 389 -2.36 0.64 5.80
CA THR A 389 -2.09 0.72 7.22
C THR A 389 -3.39 1.19 7.85
N ILE A 390 -4.14 0.27 8.43
CA ILE A 390 -5.30 0.59 9.24
C ILE A 390 -4.74 0.94 10.61
N TYR A 391 -4.81 2.21 10.98
CA TYR A 391 -4.51 2.63 12.33
C TYR A 391 -5.74 2.35 13.21
N GLU A 392 -5.50 1.78 14.37
CA GLU A 392 -6.56 1.52 15.34
C GLU A 392 -6.38 2.41 16.58
N SER A 393 -7.49 2.97 17.01
CA SER A 393 -7.61 3.71 18.24
C SER A 393 -8.55 2.93 19.17
N LYS A 394 -8.17 2.73 20.42
CA LYS A 394 -8.96 1.99 21.39
C LYS A 394 -9.48 2.92 22.48
N ARG A 395 -10.69 2.67 22.93
CA ARG A 395 -11.27 3.36 24.08
C ARG A 395 -10.51 2.99 25.34
N ASP A 396 -10.08 4.00 26.09
CA ASP A 396 -9.44 3.80 27.40
C ASP A 396 -10.46 3.40 28.45
N ASN A 397 -10.64 2.09 28.62
CA ASN A 397 -11.61 1.53 29.54
C ASN A 397 -11.25 1.73 31.03
N SER A 398 -10.04 2.20 31.34
CA SER A 398 -9.62 2.47 32.73
C SER A 398 -10.31 3.73 33.31
N ILE A 399 -10.67 4.67 32.43
CA ILE A 399 -11.34 5.92 32.80
C ILE A 399 -12.76 6.05 32.27
N TYR A 400 -13.14 5.21 31.29
CA TYR A 400 -14.45 5.26 30.67
C TYR A 400 -15.55 4.78 31.60
N LYS A 401 -16.61 5.57 31.72
CA LYS A 401 -17.89 5.18 32.33
C LYS A 401 -18.99 5.30 31.29
N PRO A 402 -19.89 4.32 31.17
CA PRO A 402 -20.98 4.34 30.19
C PRO A 402 -21.80 5.63 30.28
N ILE A 403 -22.08 6.23 29.14
CA ILE A 403 -22.81 7.52 29.04
C ILE A 403 -24.23 7.36 28.51
N GLU A 404 -24.61 6.21 27.99
CA GLU A 404 -25.94 5.83 27.51
C GLU A 404 -26.72 6.97 26.83
N LEU A 405 -26.44 7.27 25.59
CA LEU A 405 -27.16 8.25 24.77
C LEU A 405 -28.11 7.55 23.79
N VAL A 406 -29.20 8.21 23.45
CA VAL A 406 -30.10 7.74 22.38
C VAL A 406 -29.57 8.22 21.02
N SER A 407 -29.19 7.30 20.16
CA SER A 407 -28.64 7.62 18.84
C SER A 407 -29.53 7.11 17.72
N VAL A 408 -29.51 7.80 16.58
CA VAL A 408 -30.26 7.39 15.38
C VAL A 408 -29.34 7.03 14.23
N TYR A 409 -29.74 6.04 13.44
CA TYR A 409 -29.05 5.68 12.22
C TYR A 409 -30.08 5.47 11.10
N PHE A 410 -29.82 6.08 9.93
CA PHE A 410 -30.64 5.89 8.75
C PHE A 410 -29.97 4.90 7.81
N LYS A 411 -30.58 3.73 7.63
CA LYS A 411 -30.08 2.72 6.68
C LYS A 411 -30.06 3.28 5.27
N ARG A 412 -28.94 3.07 4.55
CA ARG A 412 -28.88 3.31 3.13
C ARG A 412 -29.77 2.29 2.41
N GLN A 413 -30.73 2.74 1.63
CA GLN A 413 -31.51 1.84 0.79
C GLN A 413 -30.60 1.26 -0.31
N ARG A 414 -30.76 -0.05 -0.62
CA ARG A 414 -29.92 -0.75 -1.61
C ARG A 414 -29.97 -0.09 -3.00
N GLU A 415 -31.13 0.44 -3.41
CA GLU A 415 -31.35 1.12 -4.69
C GLU A 415 -30.54 2.41 -4.85
N ARG A 416 -30.05 3.00 -3.77
CA ARG A 416 -29.13 4.15 -3.80
C ARG A 416 -27.69 3.75 -4.10
N THR A 417 -27.35 2.48 -3.86
CA THR A 417 -25.99 1.97 -4.03
C THR A 417 -25.87 0.99 -5.19
N ARG A 418 -26.99 0.51 -5.77
CA ARG A 418 -27.02 -0.41 -6.90
C ARG A 418 -28.05 -0.02 -7.95
N LEU A 419 -27.82 -0.46 -9.18
CA LEU A 419 -28.78 -0.36 -10.27
C LEU A 419 -29.82 -1.49 -10.18
N SER A 420 -31.12 -1.16 -10.28
CA SER A 420 -32.22 -2.14 -10.35
C SER A 420 -32.58 -2.47 -11.81
N GLY A 421 -33.54 -3.39 -12.00
CA GLY A 421 -34.06 -3.73 -13.34
C GLY A 421 -34.59 -2.53 -14.12
N LYS A 422 -35.11 -1.49 -13.44
CA LYS A 422 -35.63 -0.24 -14.08
C LYS A 422 -34.54 0.50 -14.86
N PHE A 423 -33.27 0.39 -14.46
CA PHE A 423 -32.14 0.97 -15.22
C PHE A 423 -32.08 0.45 -16.66
N VAL A 424 -32.38 -0.83 -16.86
CA VAL A 424 -32.34 -1.45 -18.19
C VAL A 424 -33.33 -0.77 -19.14
N ASP A 425 -34.53 -0.49 -18.66
CA ASP A 425 -35.58 0.15 -19.46
C ASP A 425 -35.20 1.61 -19.77
N ILE A 426 -34.73 2.36 -18.77
CA ILE A 426 -34.23 3.73 -18.94
C ILE A 426 -33.08 3.78 -19.94
N PHE A 427 -32.12 2.86 -19.86
CA PHE A 427 -31.00 2.81 -20.82
C PHE A 427 -31.51 2.63 -22.27
N LEU A 428 -32.48 1.75 -22.49
CA LEU A 428 -33.04 1.51 -23.82
C LEU A 428 -33.78 2.76 -24.37
N GLU A 429 -34.51 3.46 -23.52
CA GLU A 429 -35.18 4.72 -23.88
C GLU A 429 -34.17 5.81 -24.28
N ILE A 430 -33.09 5.95 -23.50
CA ILE A 430 -32.00 6.91 -23.79
C ILE A 430 -31.25 6.52 -25.06
N ALA A 431 -30.96 5.24 -25.26
CA ALA A 431 -30.30 4.76 -26.47
C ALA A 431 -31.14 5.08 -27.73
N GLU A 432 -32.45 4.98 -27.62
CA GLU A 432 -33.38 5.33 -28.72
C GLU A 432 -33.44 6.84 -28.93
N LYS A 433 -33.66 7.63 -27.86
CA LYS A 433 -33.66 9.09 -27.87
C LYS A 433 -32.41 9.68 -28.52
N ASN A 434 -31.25 9.11 -28.19
CA ASN A 434 -29.94 9.55 -28.69
C ASN A 434 -29.62 9.01 -30.08
N ASN A 435 -30.52 8.24 -30.70
CA ASN A 435 -30.29 7.56 -31.99
C ASN A 435 -28.98 6.75 -32.00
N LEU A 436 -28.70 6.02 -30.92
CA LEU A 436 -27.46 5.28 -30.74
C LEU A 436 -27.21 4.31 -31.91
N VAL A 437 -28.25 3.65 -32.40
CA VAL A 437 -28.22 2.72 -33.56
C VAL A 437 -27.57 3.35 -34.80
N LYS A 438 -27.82 4.63 -35.08
CA LYS A 438 -27.28 5.31 -36.27
C LYS A 438 -25.86 5.84 -36.07
N LYS A 439 -25.41 5.98 -34.82
CA LYS A 439 -24.13 6.57 -34.47
C LYS A 439 -23.02 5.53 -34.29
N ILE A 440 -23.38 4.29 -33.95
CA ILE A 440 -22.40 3.24 -33.71
C ILE A 440 -21.87 2.65 -35.02
N ILE A 441 -20.57 2.34 -35.03
CA ILE A 441 -19.94 1.57 -36.09
C ILE A 441 -20.17 0.10 -35.78
N VAL A 442 -20.96 -0.59 -36.56
CA VAL A 442 -21.36 -2.02 -36.32
C VAL A 442 -20.29 -3.02 -36.70
N GLN A 443 -19.36 -2.63 -37.57
CA GLN A 443 -18.20 -3.43 -37.95
C GLN A 443 -16.92 -2.65 -37.67
N PRO A 444 -16.56 -2.44 -36.40
CA PRO A 444 -15.31 -1.77 -36.06
C PRO A 444 -14.13 -2.67 -36.38
N GLU A 445 -12.97 -2.05 -36.58
CA GLU A 445 -11.71 -2.81 -36.69
C GLU A 445 -11.51 -3.68 -35.47
N LYS A 446 -10.87 -4.85 -35.66
CA LYS A 446 -10.52 -5.72 -34.53
C LYS A 446 -9.58 -4.95 -33.58
N ILE A 447 -9.93 -4.99 -32.31
CA ILE A 447 -9.14 -4.31 -31.31
C ILE A 447 -7.78 -4.97 -31.20
N ALA A 448 -6.74 -4.18 -31.34
CA ALA A 448 -5.38 -4.59 -31.12
C ALA A 448 -4.77 -3.81 -29.96
N LEU A 449 -3.84 -4.43 -29.23
CA LEU A 449 -3.07 -3.79 -28.17
C LEU A 449 -1.65 -3.52 -28.65
N PRO A 450 -1.14 -2.29 -28.50
CA PRO A 450 0.28 -2.03 -28.73
C PRO A 450 1.11 -2.69 -27.62
N ILE A 451 2.17 -3.37 -28.03
CA ILE A 451 3.16 -4.01 -27.15
C ILE A 451 4.53 -3.48 -27.56
N ILE A 452 5.31 -3.03 -26.57
CA ILE A 452 6.67 -2.55 -26.82
C ILE A 452 7.54 -3.66 -27.39
N ALA A 453 8.45 -3.29 -28.27
CA ALA A 453 9.37 -4.21 -28.93
C ALA A 453 10.81 -3.68 -28.88
N ASP A 454 11.75 -4.59 -28.65
CA ASP A 454 13.19 -4.34 -28.68
C ASP A 454 13.64 -3.19 -27.77
N GLY A 455 13.17 -3.20 -26.52
CA GLY A 455 13.57 -2.25 -25.47
C GLY A 455 14.85 -2.68 -24.74
N LYS A 456 15.47 -1.73 -24.03
CA LYS A 456 16.73 -1.96 -23.31
C LYS A 456 16.82 -1.13 -22.03
N ILE A 457 17.29 -1.77 -20.94
CA ILE A 457 17.67 -1.11 -19.70
C ILE A 457 19.15 -1.38 -19.42
N VAL A 458 19.95 -0.32 -19.36
CA VAL A 458 21.40 -0.41 -19.06
C VAL A 458 21.69 -0.10 -17.60
N ASP A 459 20.93 0.80 -17.01
CA ASP A 459 21.04 1.20 -15.61
C ASP A 459 19.69 0.99 -14.89
N VAL A 460 19.64 -0.03 -14.04
CA VAL A 460 18.42 -0.39 -13.31
C VAL A 460 18.10 0.54 -12.15
N ASP A 461 19.08 1.31 -11.68
CA ASP A 461 18.91 2.27 -10.59
C ASP A 461 18.46 3.66 -11.11
N LYS A 462 18.41 3.83 -12.44
CA LYS A 462 17.94 5.05 -13.08
C LYS A 462 16.42 5.04 -13.23
N ILE A 463 15.78 5.99 -12.56
CA ILE A 463 14.33 6.19 -12.64
C ILE A 463 13.98 6.89 -13.97
N GLY A 464 12.89 6.46 -14.62
CA GLY A 464 12.35 7.10 -15.81
C GLY A 464 11.84 6.13 -16.87
N GLU A 465 11.51 6.67 -18.05
CA GLU A 465 11.01 5.89 -19.18
C GLU A 465 12.10 5.03 -19.79
N VAL A 466 11.71 3.85 -20.26
CA VAL A 466 12.58 2.88 -20.92
C VAL A 466 12.61 3.16 -22.42
N GLU A 467 13.80 3.19 -23.00
CA GLU A 467 13.96 3.31 -24.45
C GLU A 467 13.62 2.01 -25.17
N TYR A 468 12.86 2.08 -26.27
CA TYR A 468 12.51 0.94 -27.12
C TYR A 468 12.46 1.34 -28.60
N LYS A 469 12.65 0.36 -29.50
CA LYS A 469 12.73 0.63 -30.95
C LYS A 469 11.37 0.86 -31.60
N GLY A 470 10.32 0.22 -31.10
CA GLY A 470 9.00 0.31 -31.68
C GLY A 470 7.94 -0.44 -30.91
N GLN A 471 6.76 -0.56 -31.49
CA GLN A 471 5.64 -1.32 -30.94
C GLN A 471 5.09 -2.26 -32.01
N ILE A 472 4.60 -3.42 -31.58
CA ILE A 472 3.80 -4.33 -32.42
C ILE A 472 2.34 -4.28 -31.97
N GLU A 473 1.42 -4.48 -32.90
CA GLU A 473 -0.01 -4.58 -32.57
C GLU A 473 -0.45 -6.05 -32.55
N VAL A 474 -1.02 -6.46 -31.43
CA VAL A 474 -1.54 -7.82 -31.23
C VAL A 474 -3.03 -7.77 -31.09
N LYS A 475 -3.76 -8.50 -31.96
CA LYS A 475 -5.22 -8.62 -31.94
C LYS A 475 -5.65 -9.42 -30.71
N LEU A 476 -6.74 -8.95 -30.08
CA LEU A 476 -7.34 -9.64 -28.92
C LEU A 476 -8.07 -10.91 -29.36
N ASN A 477 -7.99 -11.95 -28.54
CA ASN A 477 -8.90 -13.08 -28.61
C ASN A 477 -10.21 -12.77 -27.83
N ASP A 478 -11.20 -13.67 -27.94
CA ASP A 478 -12.51 -13.46 -27.33
C ASP A 478 -12.47 -13.37 -25.79
N VAL A 479 -11.54 -14.07 -25.14
CA VAL A 479 -11.37 -14.05 -23.67
C VAL A 479 -10.84 -12.70 -23.20
N GLU A 480 -9.87 -12.16 -23.90
CA GLU A 480 -9.30 -10.84 -23.59
C GLU A 480 -10.29 -9.70 -23.92
N LEU A 481 -11.02 -9.86 -25.01
CA LEU A 481 -12.09 -8.94 -25.39
C LEU A 481 -13.17 -8.89 -24.29
N GLN A 482 -13.57 -10.06 -23.76
CA GLN A 482 -14.50 -10.15 -22.63
C GLN A 482 -13.95 -9.41 -21.40
N LYS A 483 -12.67 -9.58 -21.06
CA LYS A 483 -12.04 -8.88 -19.94
C LYS A 483 -12.06 -7.34 -20.10
N ILE A 484 -11.80 -6.85 -21.32
CA ILE A 484 -11.85 -5.41 -21.61
C ILE A 484 -13.27 -4.88 -21.52
N PHE A 485 -14.24 -5.66 -22.03
CA PHE A 485 -15.66 -5.32 -21.93
C PHE A 485 -16.11 -5.28 -20.46
N ASP A 486 -15.78 -6.29 -19.67
CA ASP A 486 -16.12 -6.35 -18.24
C ASP A 486 -15.54 -5.16 -17.48
N LYS A 487 -14.30 -4.80 -17.78
CA LYS A 487 -13.68 -3.60 -17.21
C LYS A 487 -14.39 -2.32 -17.63
N PHE A 488 -14.74 -2.18 -18.91
CA PHE A 488 -15.53 -1.04 -19.39
C PHE A 488 -16.85 -0.91 -18.60
N ILE A 489 -17.54 -2.02 -18.38
CA ILE A 489 -18.77 -2.05 -17.59
C ILE A 489 -18.52 -1.56 -16.15
N MET A 490 -17.48 -2.10 -15.48
CA MET A 490 -17.16 -1.75 -14.11
C MET A 490 -16.78 -0.26 -13.96
N ASP A 491 -15.96 0.26 -14.87
CA ASP A 491 -15.57 1.68 -14.91
C ASP A 491 -16.78 2.61 -15.05
N ASN A 492 -17.86 2.14 -15.68
CA ASN A 492 -19.10 2.89 -15.89
C ASN A 492 -20.16 2.67 -14.79
N CYS A 493 -19.91 1.84 -13.77
CA CYS A 493 -20.85 1.64 -12.65
C CYS A 493 -20.93 2.85 -11.71
N THR A 494 -19.83 3.56 -11.46
CA THR A 494 -19.79 4.69 -10.51
C THR A 494 -20.93 5.70 -10.78
N PRO A 495 -21.67 6.17 -9.74
CA PRO A 495 -21.44 6.01 -8.29
C PRO A 495 -22.03 4.74 -7.64
N TYR A 496 -22.59 3.83 -8.42
CA TYR A 496 -23.19 2.59 -7.93
C TYR A 496 -22.13 1.49 -7.73
N ALA A 497 -22.38 0.56 -6.78
CA ALA A 497 -21.47 -0.52 -6.47
C ALA A 497 -21.29 -1.47 -7.67
N PRO A 498 -20.07 -1.68 -8.18
CA PRO A 498 -19.85 -2.53 -9.36
C PRO A 498 -20.33 -3.96 -9.20
N VAL A 499 -20.13 -4.57 -8.01
CA VAL A 499 -20.54 -5.95 -7.71
C VAL A 499 -22.04 -6.18 -7.95
N ASP A 500 -22.87 -5.18 -7.59
CA ASP A 500 -24.33 -5.28 -7.67
C ASP A 500 -24.92 -4.67 -8.96
N SER A 501 -24.12 -3.88 -9.70
CA SER A 501 -24.63 -3.04 -10.80
C SER A 501 -24.12 -3.43 -12.19
N SER A 502 -22.96 -4.10 -12.28
CA SER A 502 -22.34 -4.47 -13.55
C SER A 502 -23.26 -5.32 -14.42
N ASP A 503 -23.95 -6.30 -13.82
CA ASP A 503 -24.89 -7.16 -14.56
C ASP A 503 -26.09 -6.39 -15.12
N ARG A 504 -26.49 -5.29 -14.51
CA ARG A 504 -27.58 -4.46 -15.02
C ARG A 504 -27.15 -3.68 -16.26
N ILE A 505 -25.93 -3.13 -16.25
CA ILE A 505 -25.38 -2.45 -17.43
C ILE A 505 -25.14 -3.45 -18.57
N LYS A 506 -24.56 -4.63 -18.27
CA LYS A 506 -24.41 -5.71 -19.26
C LYS A 506 -25.76 -6.11 -19.88
N THR A 507 -26.74 -6.35 -19.03
CA THR A 507 -28.10 -6.73 -19.49
C THR A 507 -28.71 -5.66 -20.38
N ALA A 508 -28.56 -4.39 -20.04
CA ALA A 508 -29.07 -3.28 -20.85
C ALA A 508 -28.43 -3.23 -22.24
N ILE A 509 -27.11 -3.38 -22.30
CA ILE A 509 -26.34 -3.40 -23.55
C ILE A 509 -26.72 -4.62 -24.40
N TYR A 510 -26.71 -5.83 -23.87
CA TYR A 510 -27.07 -7.01 -24.62
C TYR A 510 -28.55 -6.98 -25.10
N LYS A 511 -29.48 -6.46 -24.27
CA LYS A 511 -30.87 -6.29 -24.66
C LYS A 511 -31.01 -5.27 -25.81
N PHE A 512 -30.24 -4.19 -25.79
CA PHE A 512 -30.20 -3.21 -26.89
C PHE A 512 -29.74 -3.88 -28.19
N PHE A 513 -28.63 -4.63 -28.18
CA PHE A 513 -28.14 -5.26 -29.39
C PHE A 513 -29.06 -6.40 -29.88
N ASN A 514 -29.68 -7.14 -28.98
CA ASN A 514 -30.65 -8.17 -29.36
C ASN A 514 -31.88 -7.53 -30.05
N GLN A 515 -32.43 -6.45 -29.49
CA GLN A 515 -33.59 -5.77 -30.07
C GLN A 515 -33.30 -5.11 -31.42
N LYS A 516 -32.18 -4.43 -31.55
CA LYS A 516 -31.87 -3.58 -32.70
C LYS A 516 -31.08 -4.30 -33.80
N PHE A 517 -30.24 -5.29 -33.46
CA PHE A 517 -29.31 -5.97 -34.39
C PHE A 517 -29.49 -7.49 -34.43
N LYS A 518 -30.37 -8.06 -33.59
CA LYS A 518 -30.60 -9.52 -33.48
C LYS A 518 -29.36 -10.30 -33.06
N LEU A 519 -28.44 -9.68 -32.35
CA LEU A 519 -27.27 -10.34 -31.77
C LEU A 519 -27.63 -11.01 -30.44
N GLU A 520 -27.06 -12.17 -30.18
CA GLU A 520 -27.34 -12.94 -28.97
C GLU A 520 -26.60 -12.38 -27.74
N LYS A 521 -27.06 -12.78 -26.54
CA LYS A 521 -26.39 -12.45 -25.29
C LYS A 521 -25.04 -13.16 -25.25
N TYR A 522 -24.01 -12.42 -24.85
CA TYR A 522 -22.60 -12.84 -24.80
C TYR A 522 -21.90 -13.00 -26.16
N ASP A 523 -22.50 -12.56 -27.25
CA ASP A 523 -21.84 -12.53 -28.54
C ASP A 523 -20.58 -11.64 -28.49
N PRO A 524 -19.38 -12.15 -28.82
CA PRO A 524 -18.14 -11.36 -28.83
C PRO A 524 -18.22 -10.13 -29.74
N ILE A 525 -19.04 -10.16 -30.79
CA ILE A 525 -19.25 -9.01 -31.69
C ILE A 525 -19.84 -7.82 -30.92
N VAL A 526 -20.78 -8.06 -30.01
CA VAL A 526 -21.35 -7.00 -29.16
C VAL A 526 -20.27 -6.35 -28.30
N GLN A 527 -19.42 -7.17 -27.69
CA GLN A 527 -18.33 -6.70 -26.86
C GLN A 527 -17.34 -5.85 -27.66
N GLN A 528 -16.96 -6.33 -28.84
CA GLN A 528 -16.08 -5.60 -29.76
C GLN A 528 -16.66 -4.26 -30.17
N ILE A 529 -17.95 -4.20 -30.54
CA ILE A 529 -18.63 -2.97 -30.93
C ILE A 529 -18.59 -1.96 -29.77
N VAL A 530 -18.91 -2.39 -28.54
CA VAL A 530 -19.03 -1.48 -27.39
C VAL A 530 -17.69 -0.88 -26.98
N VAL A 531 -16.61 -1.68 -26.99
CA VAL A 531 -15.30 -1.23 -26.51
C VAL A 531 -14.43 -0.63 -27.62
N ALA A 532 -14.87 -0.66 -28.88
CA ALA A 532 -14.20 0.00 -29.98
C ALA A 532 -14.00 1.50 -29.70
N LYS A 533 -12.86 2.04 -30.11
CA LYS A 533 -12.42 3.41 -29.79
C LYS A 533 -13.48 4.46 -30.13
N GLU A 534 -14.11 4.31 -31.27
CA GLU A 534 -15.12 5.24 -31.82
C GLU A 534 -16.47 5.12 -31.08
N ASN A 535 -16.84 3.91 -30.68
CA ASN A 535 -18.12 3.61 -30.04
C ASN A 535 -18.11 3.80 -28.53
N ARG A 536 -16.97 3.57 -27.90
CA ARG A 536 -16.82 3.60 -26.43
C ARG A 536 -17.34 4.88 -25.78
N PRO A 537 -17.05 6.09 -26.31
CA PRO A 537 -17.62 7.33 -25.75
C PRO A 537 -19.15 7.39 -25.86
N LEU A 538 -19.74 6.85 -26.94
CA LEU A 538 -21.19 6.84 -27.15
C LEU A 538 -21.88 6.00 -26.06
N PHE A 539 -21.38 4.82 -25.77
CA PHE A 539 -21.91 3.96 -24.69
C PHE A 539 -21.66 4.57 -23.32
N THR A 540 -20.48 5.12 -23.06
CA THR A 540 -20.18 5.82 -21.80
C THR A 540 -21.19 6.94 -21.53
N ASN A 541 -21.45 7.79 -22.52
CA ASN A 541 -22.39 8.90 -22.39
C ASN A 541 -23.83 8.42 -22.21
N THR A 542 -24.24 7.38 -22.95
CA THR A 542 -25.59 6.80 -22.83
C THR A 542 -25.80 6.18 -21.44
N ILE A 543 -24.81 5.47 -20.91
CA ILE A 543 -24.85 4.92 -19.54
C ILE A 543 -24.91 6.05 -18.50
N ALA A 544 -24.12 7.11 -18.68
CA ALA A 544 -24.10 8.24 -17.76
C ALA A 544 -25.45 8.94 -17.72
N GLU A 545 -26.04 9.27 -18.89
CA GLU A 545 -27.37 9.89 -18.99
C GLU A 545 -28.45 8.99 -18.38
N ALA A 546 -28.40 7.68 -18.65
CA ALA A 546 -29.32 6.72 -18.05
C ALA A 546 -29.20 6.66 -16.52
N LYS A 547 -28.01 6.76 -15.97
CA LYS A 547 -27.78 6.84 -14.52
C LYS A 547 -28.34 8.12 -13.91
N ASP A 548 -28.24 9.25 -14.60
CA ASP A 548 -28.78 10.52 -14.12
C ASP A 548 -30.33 10.51 -14.09
N ILE A 549 -30.97 9.91 -15.09
CA ILE A 549 -32.40 9.71 -15.09
C ILE A 549 -32.84 8.70 -14.04
N TYR A 550 -32.12 7.57 -13.91
CA TYR A 550 -32.36 6.58 -12.87
C TYR A 550 -32.29 7.20 -11.48
N LYS A 551 -31.33 8.08 -11.25
CA LYS A 551 -31.22 8.82 -9.98
C LYS A 551 -32.48 9.64 -9.72
N LYS A 552 -32.95 10.41 -10.68
CA LYS A 552 -34.15 11.25 -10.54
C LYS A 552 -35.44 10.44 -10.38
N GLU A 553 -35.62 9.39 -11.17
CA GLU A 553 -36.88 8.64 -11.22
C GLU A 553 -37.00 7.56 -10.12
N VAL A 554 -35.90 7.00 -9.70
CA VAL A 554 -35.87 5.88 -8.75
C VAL A 554 -35.29 6.30 -7.42
N VAL A 555 -34.04 6.82 -7.40
CA VAL A 555 -33.33 7.12 -6.18
C VAL A 555 -33.97 8.28 -5.41
N ASP A 556 -34.33 9.35 -6.10
CA ASP A 556 -34.88 10.54 -5.46
C ASP A 556 -36.33 10.32 -4.98
N LYS A 557 -37.13 9.49 -5.70
CA LYS A 557 -38.47 9.08 -5.25
C LYS A 557 -38.45 8.10 -4.07
N LEU A 558 -37.44 7.23 -3.96
CA LEU A 558 -37.26 6.33 -2.82
C LEU A 558 -36.80 7.05 -1.54
N SER A 559 -36.47 8.34 -1.64
CA SER A 559 -36.03 9.13 -0.49
C SER A 559 -37.11 9.36 0.56
N GLU A 560 -38.38 9.06 0.26
CA GLU A 560 -39.53 9.29 1.15
C GLU A 560 -39.68 8.24 2.27
N THR A 561 -39.04 7.06 2.18
CA THR A 561 -39.13 5.99 3.17
C THR A 561 -37.75 5.49 3.58
N ARG A 562 -37.10 6.20 4.51
CA ARG A 562 -35.83 5.72 5.13
C ARG A 562 -36.15 4.88 6.35
N GLU A 563 -35.58 3.66 6.46
CA GLU A 563 -35.61 2.92 7.71
C GLU A 563 -34.72 3.62 8.74
N LYS A 564 -35.37 4.15 9.78
CA LYS A 564 -34.72 4.77 10.94
C LYS A 564 -34.52 3.70 12.00
N GLU A 565 -33.28 3.46 12.36
CA GLU A 565 -32.92 2.64 13.53
C GLU A 565 -32.61 3.53 14.72
N ILE A 566 -33.10 3.18 15.87
CA ILE A 566 -32.84 3.87 17.14
C ILE A 566 -32.01 2.95 18.02
N THR A 567 -30.90 3.46 18.55
CA THR A 567 -30.08 2.80 19.55
C THR A 567 -30.30 3.52 20.88
N ASP A 568 -31.04 2.89 21.79
CA ASP A 568 -31.44 3.52 23.08
C ASP A 568 -30.27 3.72 24.05
N LYS A 569 -29.22 2.92 23.90
CA LYS A 569 -28.03 2.94 24.77
C LYS A 569 -26.77 2.97 23.89
N TRP A 570 -26.55 4.10 23.25
CA TRP A 570 -25.30 4.31 22.51
C TRP A 570 -24.15 4.61 23.47
N GLU A 571 -23.01 4.04 23.22
CA GLU A 571 -21.76 4.26 23.93
C GLU A 571 -20.64 4.58 22.95
N VAL A 572 -19.57 5.22 23.45
CA VAL A 572 -18.35 5.44 22.66
C VAL A 572 -17.82 4.10 22.14
N PRO A 573 -17.52 3.98 20.84
CA PRO A 573 -16.98 2.74 20.27
C PRO A 573 -15.74 2.23 21.01
N ILE A 574 -15.62 0.90 21.14
CA ILE A 574 -14.44 0.28 21.76
C ILE A 574 -13.21 0.46 20.89
N ILE A 575 -13.40 0.39 19.56
CA ILE A 575 -12.31 0.49 18.56
C ILE A 575 -12.78 1.38 17.41
N ASP A 576 -11.91 2.29 17.00
CA ASP A 576 -12.03 3.06 15.76
C ASP A 576 -10.84 2.78 14.84
N SER A 577 -11.12 2.55 13.54
CA SER A 577 -10.11 2.27 12.53
C SER A 577 -9.94 3.47 11.60
N TYR A 578 -8.70 3.79 11.24
CA TYR A 578 -8.33 4.93 10.40
C TYR A 578 -7.48 4.47 9.21
N LYS A 579 -7.65 5.12 8.08
CA LYS A 579 -6.81 4.88 6.90
C LYS A 579 -5.40 5.45 7.11
N SER A 580 -4.46 5.02 6.28
CA SER A 580 -3.03 5.40 6.33
C SER A 580 -2.73 6.91 6.25
N ASN A 581 -3.69 7.71 5.82
CA ASN A 581 -3.56 9.17 5.77
C ASN A 581 -3.93 9.89 7.07
N ALA A 582 -4.33 9.14 8.11
CA ALA A 582 -4.59 9.70 9.42
C ALA A 582 -3.27 10.02 10.15
N LYS A 583 -3.22 11.18 10.79
CA LYS A 583 -2.08 11.60 11.61
C LYS A 583 -2.36 11.32 13.08
N ARG A 584 -1.35 10.83 13.78
CA ARG A 584 -1.40 10.67 15.24
C ARG A 584 -1.17 12.05 15.87
N GLU A 585 -2.03 12.38 16.84
CA GLU A 585 -1.85 13.57 17.67
C GLU A 585 -1.89 13.18 19.15
N ILE A 586 -1.26 13.98 20.00
CA ILE A 586 -1.21 13.72 21.44
C ILE A 586 -2.28 14.61 22.11
N HIS A 587 -3.31 13.94 22.64
CA HIS A 587 -4.39 14.59 23.38
C HIS A 587 -4.58 13.89 24.71
N LEU A 588 -4.33 14.64 25.82
CA LEU A 588 -4.28 14.09 27.16
C LEU A 588 -5.62 13.53 27.63
N LYS A 589 -6.73 14.14 27.22
CA LYS A 589 -8.08 13.80 27.65
C LYS A 589 -8.94 13.11 26.56
N SER A 590 -8.37 12.81 25.39
CA SER A 590 -9.06 11.96 24.44
C SER A 590 -9.31 10.59 25.06
N ILE A 591 -10.56 10.10 24.95
CA ILE A 591 -10.90 8.74 25.41
C ILE A 591 -10.39 7.67 24.48
N MET A 592 -10.08 8.02 23.23
CA MET A 592 -9.54 7.10 22.23
C MET A 592 -8.03 7.24 22.18
N LYS A 593 -7.32 6.13 22.41
CA LYS A 593 -5.85 6.11 22.44
C LYS A 593 -5.28 4.99 21.58
N PRO A 594 -4.21 5.24 20.79
CA PRO A 594 -3.70 6.58 20.43
C PRO A 594 -4.74 7.38 19.63
N PHE A 595 -4.70 8.69 19.71
CA PHE A 595 -5.63 9.54 18.97
C PHE A 595 -5.14 9.76 17.53
N PHE A 596 -6.05 9.58 16.57
CA PHE A 596 -5.78 9.81 15.15
C PHE A 596 -6.79 10.75 14.53
N LEU A 597 -6.33 11.55 13.57
CA LEU A 597 -7.17 12.50 12.84
C LEU A 597 -6.79 12.54 11.35
N THR A 598 -7.79 12.49 10.46
CA THR A 598 -7.58 12.56 9.00
C THR A 598 -7.56 14.01 8.50
N LYS A 599 -8.44 14.82 9.04
CA LYS A 599 -8.56 16.26 8.75
C LYS A 599 -9.07 16.95 9.99
N LYS A 600 -8.68 18.18 10.20
CA LYS A 600 -9.22 19.07 11.25
C LYS A 600 -9.44 20.46 10.66
N SER A 601 -10.48 21.11 11.14
CA SER A 601 -10.67 22.56 10.94
C SER A 601 -10.01 23.32 12.08
N GLU A 602 -9.74 24.60 11.86
CA GLU A 602 -9.15 25.46 12.90
C GLU A 602 -10.02 25.54 14.16
N PRO A 603 -11.38 25.69 14.09
CA PRO A 603 -12.23 25.63 15.28
C PRO A 603 -12.14 24.30 16.04
N GLU A 604 -12.01 23.17 15.33
CA GLU A 604 -11.82 21.86 15.98
C GLU A 604 -10.49 21.80 16.75
N GLU A 605 -9.41 22.31 16.15
CA GLU A 605 -8.09 22.33 16.77
C GLU A 605 -8.08 23.13 18.09
N ILE A 606 -8.64 24.33 18.05
CA ILE A 606 -8.75 25.20 19.23
C ILE A 606 -9.66 24.54 20.29
N PHE A 607 -10.77 23.91 19.86
CA PHE A 607 -11.67 23.24 20.76
C PHE A 607 -11.02 22.03 21.44
N MET A 608 -10.27 21.20 20.73
CA MET A 608 -9.52 20.09 21.33
C MET A 608 -8.47 20.59 22.34
N ALA A 609 -7.76 21.65 22.04
CA ALA A 609 -6.80 22.27 22.97
C ALA A 609 -7.49 22.80 24.23
N LEU A 610 -8.67 23.43 24.10
CA LEU A 610 -9.48 23.88 25.21
C LEU A 610 -9.98 22.74 26.07
N LEU A 611 -10.42 21.63 25.46
CA LEU A 611 -10.86 20.41 26.19
C LEU A 611 -9.71 19.80 26.99
N ASP A 612 -8.52 19.70 26.41
CA ASP A 612 -7.34 19.15 27.08
C ASP A 612 -6.87 20.02 28.27
N SER A 613 -6.94 21.34 28.14
CA SER A 613 -6.52 22.28 29.18
C SER A 613 -7.52 22.47 30.33
N SER A 614 -8.82 22.20 30.09
CA SER A 614 -9.88 22.44 31.05
C SER A 614 -9.82 21.51 32.28
N GLY A 615 -9.70 22.06 33.48
CA GLY A 615 -9.75 21.33 34.75
C GLY A 615 -11.08 20.58 35.01
N LYS A 616 -12.18 20.94 34.33
CA LYS A 616 -13.52 20.41 34.51
C LYS A 616 -13.82 19.19 33.62
N VAL A 617 -13.08 19.01 32.48
CA VAL A 617 -13.24 17.90 31.55
C VAL A 617 -12.58 16.64 32.11
N GLU A 618 -13.31 15.53 32.15
CA GLU A 618 -12.80 14.21 32.51
C GLU A 618 -12.20 13.53 31.28
N TRP A 619 -12.97 13.42 30.19
CA TRP A 619 -12.52 12.94 28.90
C TRP A 619 -13.40 13.49 27.76
N TRP A 620 -12.93 13.38 26.51
CA TRP A 620 -13.70 13.70 25.32
C TRP A 620 -13.51 12.69 24.20
N TYR A 621 -14.51 12.58 23.32
CA TYR A 621 -14.53 11.74 22.12
C TYR A 621 -14.79 12.60 20.89
N LYS A 622 -13.88 12.52 19.89
CA LYS A 622 -14.10 13.08 18.55
C LYS A 622 -14.95 12.09 17.78
N ASN A 623 -16.20 12.41 17.60
CA ASN A 623 -17.15 11.60 16.88
C ASN A 623 -16.88 11.65 15.37
N ARG A 624 -17.39 10.65 14.64
CA ARG A 624 -17.28 10.55 13.18
C ARG A 624 -18.67 10.38 12.58
N GLU A 625 -18.78 10.21 11.27
CA GLU A 625 -20.06 10.14 10.57
C GLU A 625 -20.19 8.88 9.69
N GLY A 626 -21.42 8.56 9.30
CA GLY A 626 -21.73 7.59 8.25
C GLY A 626 -21.88 6.14 8.68
N GLU A 627 -21.57 5.75 9.91
CA GLU A 627 -21.73 4.40 10.44
C GLU A 627 -22.63 4.37 11.68
N LYS A 628 -23.31 3.24 11.91
CA LYS A 628 -24.22 3.04 13.05
C LYS A 628 -23.54 3.18 14.41
N LYS A 629 -22.22 2.91 14.46
CA LYS A 629 -21.42 3.00 15.70
C LYS A 629 -21.18 4.44 16.16
N TYR A 630 -21.39 5.44 15.31
CA TYR A 630 -21.20 6.85 15.66
C TYR A 630 -22.48 7.49 16.14
N PHE A 631 -22.34 8.43 17.08
CA PHE A 631 -23.46 9.12 17.68
C PHE A 631 -24.10 10.12 16.71
N ALA A 632 -25.41 10.02 16.53
CA ALA A 632 -26.17 10.96 15.73
C ALA A 632 -27.57 11.24 16.33
N ILE A 633 -28.05 12.44 16.05
CA ILE A 633 -29.43 12.85 16.36
C ILE A 633 -30.22 13.05 15.08
N ALA A 634 -31.55 12.89 15.11
CA ALA A 634 -32.39 13.18 13.98
C ALA A 634 -32.65 14.68 13.88
N TYR A 635 -32.53 15.25 12.68
CA TYR A 635 -32.98 16.61 12.35
C TYR A 635 -33.82 16.62 11.08
N VAL A 636 -34.62 17.65 10.92
CA VAL A 636 -35.50 17.81 9.75
C VAL A 636 -35.01 19.01 8.93
N GLU A 637 -34.80 18.76 7.63
CA GLU A 637 -34.47 19.78 6.65
C GLU A 637 -35.20 19.46 5.36
N ASP A 638 -35.83 20.46 4.71
CA ASP A 638 -36.64 20.28 3.52
C ASP A 638 -37.72 19.19 3.66
N SER A 639 -38.39 19.16 4.83
CA SER A 639 -39.44 18.16 5.16
C SER A 639 -38.96 16.70 5.19
N LYS A 640 -37.66 16.45 5.29
CA LYS A 640 -37.02 15.12 5.39
C LYS A 640 -36.20 14.98 6.66
N GLU A 641 -36.25 13.79 7.27
CA GLU A 641 -35.39 13.47 8.41
C GLU A 641 -33.99 13.04 7.94
N TRP A 642 -32.98 13.52 8.66
CA TRP A 642 -31.56 13.23 8.43
C TRP A 642 -30.85 12.90 9.75
N ALA A 643 -29.70 12.21 9.66
CA ALA A 643 -28.79 12.02 10.78
C ALA A 643 -27.81 13.20 10.86
N PHE A 644 -27.73 13.82 12.02
CA PHE A 644 -26.73 14.81 12.35
C PHE A 644 -25.75 14.22 13.36
N TYR A 645 -24.51 14.08 12.96
CA TYR A 645 -23.40 13.59 13.77
C TYR A 645 -22.71 14.80 14.39
N VAL A 646 -22.85 14.98 15.70
CA VAL A 646 -22.13 16.05 16.42
C VAL A 646 -20.63 15.75 16.45
N ASP A 647 -19.79 16.77 16.40
CA ASP A 647 -18.34 16.59 16.31
C ASP A 647 -17.70 16.02 17.59
N PHE A 648 -18.18 16.45 18.76
CA PHE A 648 -17.56 16.12 20.05
C PHE A 648 -18.59 15.69 21.09
N ILE A 649 -18.24 14.65 21.82
CA ILE A 649 -18.93 14.22 23.04
C ILE A 649 -17.94 14.35 24.18
N VAL A 650 -18.32 15.14 25.20
CA VAL A 650 -17.45 15.55 26.31
C VAL A 650 -18.03 15.07 27.63
N LYS A 651 -17.26 14.35 28.44
CA LYS A 651 -17.63 13.98 29.79
C LYS A 651 -16.99 14.97 30.77
N PHE A 652 -17.82 15.56 31.61
CA PHE A 652 -17.35 16.45 32.68
C PHE A 652 -17.27 15.72 34.02
N LYS A 653 -16.37 16.17 34.89
CA LYS A 653 -16.16 15.60 36.24
C LYS A 653 -17.38 15.73 37.14
N ASP A 654 -18.23 16.72 36.92
CA ASP A 654 -19.49 16.96 37.64
C ASP A 654 -20.67 16.06 37.17
N GLY A 655 -20.38 15.17 36.20
CA GLY A 655 -21.36 14.23 35.68
C GLY A 655 -22.08 14.68 34.42
N ARG A 656 -21.98 15.94 34.00
CA ARG A 656 -22.57 16.43 32.74
C ARG A 656 -21.95 15.74 31.53
N ILE A 657 -22.71 15.69 30.44
CA ILE A 657 -22.28 15.25 29.13
C ILE A 657 -22.49 16.38 28.13
N GLY A 658 -21.41 16.83 27.50
CA GLY A 658 -21.44 17.86 26.48
C GLY A 658 -21.56 17.30 25.07
N LEU A 659 -22.43 17.85 24.25
CA LEU A 659 -22.61 17.56 22.83
C LEU A 659 -22.30 18.82 22.04
N TYR A 660 -21.16 18.84 21.35
CA TYR A 660 -20.70 20.04 20.66
C TYR A 660 -20.44 19.76 19.17
N ASP A 661 -20.79 20.71 18.34
CA ASP A 661 -20.54 20.68 16.91
C ASP A 661 -19.83 21.97 16.50
N THR A 662 -18.66 21.80 15.90
CA THR A 662 -17.78 22.93 15.56
C THR A 662 -18.02 23.42 14.15
N LYS A 663 -18.14 24.70 13.93
CA LYS A 663 -18.41 25.32 12.65
C LYS A 663 -17.47 26.47 12.37
N SER A 664 -17.23 26.74 11.10
CA SER A 664 -16.51 27.92 10.62
C SER A 664 -17.40 28.76 9.72
N GLY A 665 -17.39 30.08 9.90
CA GLY A 665 -17.98 31.06 9.00
C GLY A 665 -19.32 30.66 8.34
N MET A 666 -19.28 30.39 7.03
CA MET A 666 -20.50 30.02 6.25
C MET A 666 -21.18 28.73 6.74
N THR A 667 -20.44 27.77 7.26
CA THR A 667 -21.04 26.52 7.78
C THR A 667 -21.82 26.74 9.08
N ALA A 668 -21.51 27.77 9.85
CA ALA A 668 -22.30 28.19 11.00
C ALA A 668 -23.62 28.84 10.57
N LYS A 669 -23.62 29.60 9.47
CA LYS A 669 -24.84 30.18 8.90
C LYS A 669 -25.89 29.13 8.53
N ASP A 670 -25.45 28.01 7.95
CA ASP A 670 -26.31 26.93 7.45
C ASP A 670 -26.62 25.87 8.54
N ALA A 671 -26.27 26.11 9.79
CA ALA A 671 -26.41 25.14 10.89
C ALA A 671 -27.80 25.16 11.59
N LYS A 672 -28.73 26.07 11.22
CA LYS A 672 -29.99 26.30 11.95
C LYS A 672 -30.76 25.01 12.28
N ALA A 673 -31.12 24.23 11.27
CA ALA A 673 -31.89 22.98 11.48
C ALA A 673 -31.20 21.97 12.41
N LYS A 674 -29.85 21.86 12.32
CA LYS A 674 -29.03 20.99 13.16
C LYS A 674 -28.90 21.53 14.59
N ALA A 675 -28.72 22.83 14.75
CA ALA A 675 -28.60 23.50 16.05
C ALA A 675 -29.91 23.37 16.85
N GLU A 676 -31.03 23.68 16.23
CA GLU A 676 -32.36 23.57 16.86
C GLU A 676 -32.68 22.11 17.23
N ALA A 677 -32.35 21.14 16.35
CA ALA A 677 -32.51 19.72 16.65
C ALA A 677 -31.65 19.27 17.83
N LEU A 678 -30.41 19.77 17.93
CA LEU A 678 -29.52 19.48 19.04
C LEU A 678 -30.09 20.00 20.37
N GLN A 679 -30.59 21.23 20.40
CA GLN A 679 -31.19 21.80 21.62
C GLN A 679 -32.46 21.06 22.01
N LYS A 680 -33.31 20.73 21.04
CA LYS A 680 -34.51 19.90 21.26
C LYS A 680 -34.12 18.53 21.87
N TYR A 681 -33.12 17.85 21.32
CA TYR A 681 -32.62 16.58 21.83
C TYR A 681 -32.11 16.72 23.27
N ILE A 682 -31.27 17.70 23.55
CA ILE A 682 -30.74 17.98 24.90
C ILE A 682 -31.90 18.16 25.88
N LYS A 683 -32.87 19.01 25.55
CA LYS A 683 -34.04 19.29 26.39
C LYS A 683 -34.89 18.02 26.67
N GLU A 684 -35.14 17.22 25.62
CA GLU A 684 -35.92 15.98 25.75
C GLU A 684 -35.20 14.92 26.63
N GLN A 685 -33.90 14.77 26.44
CA GLN A 685 -33.12 13.83 27.25
C GLN A 685 -32.95 14.29 28.70
N ASN A 686 -32.82 15.57 28.96
CA ASN A 686 -32.76 16.13 30.29
C ASN A 686 -34.07 15.97 31.05
N LYS A 687 -35.23 16.05 30.37
CA LYS A 687 -36.55 15.68 30.96
C LYS A 687 -36.62 14.21 31.42
N LYS A 688 -35.79 13.33 30.81
CA LYS A 688 -35.69 11.91 31.18
C LYS A 688 -34.59 11.65 32.22
N GLY A 689 -34.06 12.71 32.85
CA GLY A 689 -33.07 12.59 33.93
C GLY A 689 -31.61 12.55 33.46
N LYS A 690 -31.33 12.78 32.17
CA LYS A 690 -29.95 12.97 31.69
C LYS A 690 -29.49 14.39 32.02
N ASN A 691 -28.18 14.60 32.08
CA ASN A 691 -27.58 15.92 32.35
C ASN A 691 -26.74 16.38 31.16
N LEU A 692 -27.42 16.69 30.05
CA LEU A 692 -26.80 17.07 28.78
C LEU A 692 -26.70 18.59 28.66
N ILE A 693 -25.59 19.04 28.08
CA ILE A 693 -25.33 20.43 27.69
C ILE A 693 -24.71 20.43 26.31
N GLY A 694 -24.57 21.60 25.68
CA GLY A 694 -23.84 21.73 24.40
C GLY A 694 -24.56 22.62 23.40
N GLY A 695 -24.03 22.65 22.19
CA GLY A 695 -24.54 23.49 21.13
C GLY A 695 -23.53 23.61 19.98
N ILE A 696 -23.75 24.62 19.14
CA ILE A 696 -22.84 24.95 18.04
C ILE A 696 -21.70 25.84 18.56
N VAL A 697 -20.48 25.48 18.21
CA VAL A 697 -19.24 26.19 18.58
C VAL A 697 -18.62 26.81 17.34
N ALA A 698 -18.31 28.12 17.38
CA ALA A 698 -17.69 28.80 16.24
C ALA A 698 -16.64 29.84 16.65
N GLN A 699 -15.72 30.11 15.73
CA GLN A 699 -14.83 31.27 15.78
C GLN A 699 -15.50 32.50 15.18
N LYS A 700 -15.22 33.67 15.74
CA LYS A 700 -15.70 34.94 15.18
C LYS A 700 -14.95 35.31 13.89
N ARG A 701 -13.62 35.13 13.88
CA ARG A 701 -12.76 35.36 12.71
C ARG A 701 -11.72 34.22 12.63
N LYS A 702 -11.25 33.96 11.46
CA LYS A 702 -10.12 33.03 11.24
C LYS A 702 -8.88 33.58 11.95
N GLY A 703 -8.23 32.74 12.75
CA GLY A 703 -7.08 33.10 13.59
C GLY A 703 -7.43 33.55 15.01
N ASP A 704 -8.72 33.69 15.36
CA ASP A 704 -9.13 34.01 16.76
C ASP A 704 -8.99 32.73 17.61
N GLU A 705 -8.35 32.87 18.78
CA GLU A 705 -8.24 31.75 19.75
C GLU A 705 -9.50 31.56 20.60
N ILE A 706 -10.44 32.52 20.53
CA ILE A 706 -11.67 32.51 21.32
C ILE A 706 -12.78 31.84 20.55
N LEU A 707 -13.40 30.85 21.18
CA LEU A 707 -14.58 30.14 20.68
C LEU A 707 -15.85 30.68 21.35
N PHE A 708 -16.91 30.74 20.58
CA PHE A 708 -18.25 31.14 21.00
C PHE A 708 -19.20 29.96 20.92
N LEU A 709 -20.12 29.86 21.85
CA LEU A 709 -21.14 28.81 21.94
C LEU A 709 -22.54 29.40 21.70
N ASN A 710 -23.29 28.75 20.82
CA ASN A 710 -24.73 28.95 20.73
C ASN A 710 -25.47 27.72 21.24
N ASP A 711 -26.12 27.87 22.38
CA ASP A 711 -26.95 26.84 23.03
C ASP A 711 -28.43 27.28 23.11
N ASN A 712 -28.86 28.20 22.25
CA ASN A 712 -30.23 28.68 22.21
C ASN A 712 -31.15 27.72 21.42
N GLU A 713 -32.42 27.65 21.87
CA GLU A 713 -33.45 26.85 21.17
C GLU A 713 -33.82 27.48 19.80
N ASP A 714 -33.79 28.81 19.68
CA ASP A 714 -33.93 29.56 18.42
C ASP A 714 -32.54 29.99 17.96
N TYR A 715 -32.00 29.24 17.00
CA TYR A 715 -30.65 29.49 16.51
C TYR A 715 -30.60 30.74 15.62
N GLN A 716 -29.82 31.71 15.99
CA GLN A 716 -29.56 32.91 15.22
C GLN A 716 -28.06 33.02 14.91
N TYR A 717 -27.73 33.32 13.67
CA TYR A 717 -26.36 33.56 13.23
C TYR A 717 -26.20 34.97 12.69
N THR A 718 -25.24 35.68 13.22
CA THR A 718 -24.73 36.95 12.68
C THR A 718 -23.22 36.83 12.46
N SER A 719 -22.66 37.56 11.54
CA SER A 719 -21.21 37.49 11.21
C SER A 719 -20.29 37.88 12.38
N ASP A 720 -20.79 38.62 13.36
CA ASP A 720 -20.09 39.02 14.56
C ASP A 720 -20.45 38.16 15.78
N LEU A 721 -21.25 37.09 15.61
CA LEU A 721 -21.73 36.17 16.62
C LEU A 721 -22.47 36.88 17.78
N GLU A 722 -23.26 37.91 17.46
CA GLU A 722 -24.09 38.62 18.44
C GLU A 722 -25.07 37.63 19.11
N GLY A 723 -25.15 37.71 20.44
CA GLY A 723 -26.01 36.81 21.27
C GLY A 723 -25.39 35.45 21.58
N TRP A 724 -24.19 35.13 21.03
CA TRP A 724 -23.43 33.94 21.40
C TRP A 724 -22.62 34.17 22.68
N LYS A 725 -22.45 33.13 23.48
CA LYS A 725 -21.66 33.15 24.72
C LYS A 725 -20.21 32.82 24.43
N ILE A 726 -19.27 33.46 25.09
CA ILE A 726 -17.88 32.96 25.08
C ILE A 726 -17.87 31.57 25.69
N LEU A 727 -17.30 30.61 24.98
CA LEU A 727 -17.20 29.22 25.45
C LEU A 727 -16.17 29.15 26.59
N THR A 728 -16.64 28.79 27.76
CA THR A 728 -15.82 28.51 28.95
C THR A 728 -16.10 27.10 29.44
N LEU A 729 -15.10 26.21 29.37
CA LEU A 729 -15.20 24.82 29.79
C LEU A 729 -14.63 24.60 31.20
#